data_25caac73db888c0bc4fa0653fe26ae1d
#
_entry.id   25caac73db888c0bc4fa0653fe26ae1d
#
_cell.length_a   1.000
_cell.length_b   1.000
_cell.length_c   1.000
_cell.angle_alpha   90.00
_cell.angle_beta   90.00
_cell.angle_gamma   90.00
#
_symmetry.space_group_name_H-M   'P 1'
#
loop_
_entity.id
_entity.type
_entity.pdbx_description
1 polymer ?
#
loop_
_entity_poly.entity_id
_entity_poly.type
_entity_poly.pdbx_seq_one_letter_code
_entity_poly.pdbx_strand_id
1 'polypeptide(L)'
;SSSRLLLFIELHCHSVFSLLDGASEPEALVARAKALGMPALALTDHDDLGGAVRFAQAAREAGIGGILGCELTLEVDGTPTHLVLLAESRTGYGNIASLITRGRMDNPRGSPRVTLDTLARHADGIFALTGCPGGWVPSRIAAGDLDGACEAAATLLDLFEGRLAIEVWDHHLPEERALVRHLIPLAKSLGIPWVVTNDVHYALPTGRIVHDVLSTLRHERTLDTMGRRLRPNGEWYLKGYQQLQRRWRGDDAGLRASTAIAERCTFRLEDLRPSLPTFPLPPGVSADEYLARLVEQGMRERWGDRCTDRHRAQVAHELHTIRRLGLAGYFLIVWDIVRFAHREGVLCQGRGSAANSAVCYCLGITAVDPIRLELLFERFLSEERQEAPDIDIDFAHRDREKVLQYVYERYGREHAAMVCEQITYRGRSAVRDAARVLGFSVQQADVLSALSDRFSARATAEALRMGTAPADMLAREYDLDPQSDRPGIPDDPRRKQEEWSAERLLAERVGQGMVHGTEAVSRMREEKEAHRRSKGYEPFGNANAQVTLQQNARNRALAGRLEAGGQPLGTPSPRPPSGLASTILSQAGLDPNDRRVHVLPDIVEGLHQAPRHRSIHVGGFVLTAEPLRTVVPIEPASMPNRTVIQWERDDLDPVGLVKIDLLGLGMLTVLQDCLKYIRAARGVTIDLGQLDMTDQAVYDDLCAADTIGVFQVESRAQMNTLPRLKPRSFYDLVVEVALIRPGPIQGEMVHPYLRRRAGEEEVTYPHPAVEPILKRTLGVPLFQEQGMQVAIAAAGFTPGEADNLRRAMGHKRSRERMAAICEKLITGMARNGIPEDVARRIYNQINAFADYGFPESHSASFALIVYASAYLRHYYAPEFTAAILNAQPMGFYSVGTLIEDAKRHGVEVRPVDLTCSAWDHALELASGDVMVPRGVEVGIRRGVDAGAEGSVRPDGRRETEESQETGDGRWERARSAAREHA
;
A
#
# COMPACT_ATOMS: atom_id res chain seq x y z
N SER A 1 -45.26 -31.31 -8.58
CA SER A 1 -44.73 -30.96 -7.24
C SER A 1 -43.22 -30.74 -7.36
N SER A 2 -42.84 -29.50 -7.61
CA SER A 2 -41.46 -29.10 -7.54
C SER A 2 -41.01 -29.18 -6.06
N SER A 3 -40.09 -30.07 -5.76
CA SER A 3 -39.34 -30.03 -4.50
C SER A 3 -38.67 -28.66 -4.39
N ARG A 4 -39.26 -27.74 -3.62
CA ARG A 4 -38.52 -26.52 -3.20
C ARG A 4 -37.30 -27.04 -2.48
N LEU A 5 -36.13 -26.89 -3.09
CA LEU A 5 -34.88 -27.06 -2.44
C LEU A 5 -34.90 -26.19 -1.16
N LEU A 6 -34.83 -26.85 0.00
CA LEU A 6 -34.74 -26.15 1.26
C LEU A 6 -33.38 -25.48 1.29
N LEU A 7 -33.37 -24.14 1.19
CA LEU A 7 -32.20 -23.29 1.11
C LEU A 7 -31.92 -22.69 2.50
N PHE A 8 -30.69 -22.51 2.83
CA PHE A 8 -30.20 -21.80 4.01
C PHE A 8 -29.21 -20.74 3.57
N ILE A 9 -29.26 -19.59 4.21
CA ILE A 9 -28.33 -18.45 3.99
C ILE A 9 -27.74 -18.11 5.35
N GLU A 10 -26.40 -18.09 5.43
CA GLU A 10 -25.72 -17.62 6.65
C GLU A 10 -25.80 -16.09 6.70
N LEU A 11 -26.29 -15.57 7.82
CA LEU A 11 -26.54 -14.15 8.04
C LEU A 11 -25.58 -13.50 9.06
N HIS A 12 -24.76 -14.31 9.76
CA HIS A 12 -23.78 -13.84 10.73
C HIS A 12 -22.41 -14.47 10.44
N CYS A 13 -21.55 -13.76 9.73
CA CYS A 13 -20.30 -14.30 9.23
C CYS A 13 -19.19 -13.26 9.24
N HIS A 14 -18.07 -13.59 9.86
CA HIS A 14 -16.89 -12.77 10.02
C HIS A 14 -15.78 -13.21 9.05
N SER A 15 -15.12 -12.24 8.43
CA SER A 15 -13.89 -12.42 7.67
C SER A 15 -12.66 -11.98 8.47
N VAL A 16 -11.47 -12.06 7.85
CA VAL A 16 -10.22 -11.51 8.41
C VAL A 16 -10.26 -10.00 8.66
N PHE A 17 -11.31 -9.29 8.21
CA PHE A 17 -11.52 -7.87 8.49
C PHE A 17 -12.18 -7.63 9.87
N SER A 18 -12.75 -8.65 10.50
CA SER A 18 -12.92 -8.70 11.95
C SER A 18 -11.54 -8.93 12.57
N LEU A 19 -10.77 -7.82 12.70
CA LEU A 19 -9.35 -7.87 13.01
C LEU A 19 -9.05 -8.68 14.29
N LEU A 20 -8.13 -9.65 14.18
CA LEU A 20 -7.73 -10.56 15.26
C LEU A 20 -8.87 -11.46 15.75
N ASP A 21 -9.91 -11.67 14.95
CA ASP A 21 -11.05 -12.52 15.26
C ASP A 21 -11.42 -13.44 14.08
N GLY A 22 -11.86 -12.90 12.94
CA GLY A 22 -12.11 -13.71 11.75
C GLY A 22 -10.84 -14.32 11.15
N ALA A 23 -10.93 -15.56 10.65
CA ALA A 23 -9.77 -16.32 10.19
C ALA A 23 -9.87 -16.81 8.73
N SER A 24 -10.75 -16.22 7.93
CA SER A 24 -10.86 -16.54 6.50
C SER A 24 -11.05 -15.28 5.67
N GLU A 25 -10.40 -15.26 4.50
CA GLU A 25 -10.58 -14.21 3.51
C GLU A 25 -12.03 -14.20 2.99
N PRO A 26 -12.60 -13.03 2.62
CA PRO A 26 -13.94 -12.94 2.05
C PRO A 26 -14.17 -13.89 0.86
N GLU A 27 -13.19 -14.03 -0.03
CA GLU A 27 -13.23 -14.90 -1.20
C GLU A 27 -13.34 -16.40 -0.81
N ALA A 28 -12.67 -16.81 0.26
CA ALA A 28 -12.72 -18.17 0.78
C ALA A 28 -14.10 -18.50 1.38
N LEU A 29 -14.72 -17.54 2.07
CA LEU A 29 -16.08 -17.66 2.60
C LEU A 29 -17.09 -17.79 1.46
N VAL A 30 -17.01 -16.94 0.43
CA VAL A 30 -17.88 -16.99 -0.75
C VAL A 30 -17.72 -18.31 -1.52
N ALA A 31 -16.48 -18.75 -1.76
CA ALA A 31 -16.22 -20.02 -2.44
C ALA A 31 -16.81 -21.20 -1.64
N ARG A 32 -16.73 -21.16 -0.32
CA ARG A 32 -17.33 -22.18 0.54
C ARG A 32 -18.86 -22.12 0.52
N ALA A 33 -19.48 -20.96 0.58
CA ALA A 33 -20.92 -20.77 0.48
C ALA A 33 -21.45 -21.34 -0.84
N LYS A 34 -20.80 -21.03 -1.97
CA LYS A 34 -21.15 -21.60 -3.28
C LYS A 34 -21.05 -23.13 -3.30
N ALA A 35 -19.94 -23.70 -2.72
CA ALA A 35 -19.76 -25.14 -2.64
C ALA A 35 -20.83 -25.84 -1.76
N LEU A 36 -21.40 -25.12 -0.79
CA LEU A 36 -22.50 -25.58 0.06
C LEU A 36 -23.88 -25.38 -0.58
N GLY A 37 -23.96 -24.79 -1.78
CA GLY A 37 -25.21 -24.52 -2.50
C GLY A 37 -26.02 -23.36 -1.91
N MET A 38 -25.39 -22.44 -1.20
CA MET A 38 -26.07 -21.24 -0.67
C MET A 38 -26.35 -20.27 -1.84
N PRO A 39 -27.56 -19.71 -1.94
CA PRO A 39 -27.90 -18.72 -2.97
C PRO A 39 -27.35 -17.32 -2.62
N ALA A 40 -27.06 -17.07 -1.35
CA ALA A 40 -26.46 -15.82 -0.86
C ALA A 40 -25.67 -16.09 0.44
N LEU A 41 -24.86 -15.12 0.84
CA LEU A 41 -24.09 -15.07 2.10
C LEU A 41 -24.12 -13.64 2.62
N ALA A 42 -24.21 -13.45 3.94
CA ALA A 42 -23.96 -12.15 4.56
C ALA A 42 -22.50 -12.05 5.03
N LEU A 43 -21.92 -10.86 4.96
CA LEU A 43 -20.67 -10.49 5.62
C LEU A 43 -21.01 -9.46 6.72
N THR A 44 -20.66 -9.78 7.95
CA THR A 44 -21.00 -9.00 9.15
C THR A 44 -19.78 -8.82 10.05
N ASP A 45 -18.70 -8.30 9.49
CA ASP A 45 -17.46 -8.05 10.23
C ASP A 45 -17.69 -7.11 11.42
N HIS A 46 -16.92 -7.31 12.51
CA HIS A 46 -17.11 -6.63 13.79
C HIS A 46 -16.67 -5.16 13.71
N ASP A 47 -17.64 -4.23 13.81
CA ASP A 47 -17.44 -2.78 13.70
C ASP A 47 -16.64 -2.37 12.44
N ASP A 48 -16.80 -3.10 11.33
CA ASP A 48 -15.95 -2.95 10.15
C ASP A 48 -16.68 -3.25 8.83
N LEU A 49 -16.34 -2.50 7.78
CA LEU A 49 -16.76 -2.73 6.38
C LEU A 49 -15.56 -2.78 5.42
N GLY A 50 -14.33 -2.98 5.92
CA GLY A 50 -13.12 -3.03 5.10
C GLY A 50 -13.11 -4.20 4.11
N GLY A 51 -13.79 -5.30 4.42
CA GLY A 51 -13.93 -6.47 3.55
C GLY A 51 -15.05 -6.38 2.52
N ALA A 52 -15.91 -5.35 2.58
CA ALA A 52 -17.17 -5.28 1.82
C ALA A 52 -16.97 -5.33 0.30
N VAL A 53 -15.97 -4.61 -0.23
CA VAL A 53 -15.69 -4.53 -1.67
C VAL A 53 -15.22 -5.88 -2.21
N ARG A 54 -14.22 -6.48 -1.56
CA ARG A 54 -13.69 -7.80 -1.94
C ARG A 54 -14.76 -8.88 -1.86
N PHE A 55 -15.59 -8.84 -0.82
CA PHE A 55 -16.71 -9.76 -0.64
C PHE A 55 -17.75 -9.63 -1.77
N ALA A 56 -18.18 -8.40 -2.10
CA ALA A 56 -19.17 -8.15 -3.14
C ALA A 56 -18.67 -8.60 -4.52
N GLN A 57 -17.39 -8.31 -4.85
CA GLN A 57 -16.78 -8.79 -6.09
C GLN A 57 -16.73 -10.31 -6.17
N ALA A 58 -16.27 -10.97 -5.10
CA ALA A 58 -16.20 -12.43 -5.04
C ALA A 58 -17.58 -13.07 -5.16
N ALA A 59 -18.60 -12.51 -4.50
CA ALA A 59 -19.98 -13.00 -4.56
C ALA A 59 -20.55 -12.89 -6.00
N ARG A 60 -20.32 -11.76 -6.67
CA ARG A 60 -20.70 -11.55 -8.07
C ARG A 60 -20.01 -12.53 -9.01
N GLU A 61 -18.71 -12.73 -8.89
CA GLU A 61 -17.93 -13.68 -9.69
C GLU A 61 -18.39 -15.13 -9.44
N ALA A 62 -18.74 -15.44 -8.20
CA ALA A 62 -19.30 -16.75 -7.84
C ALA A 62 -20.75 -16.94 -8.30
N GLY A 63 -21.48 -15.88 -8.65
CA GLY A 63 -22.90 -15.91 -9.02
C GLY A 63 -23.82 -16.20 -7.84
N ILE A 64 -23.49 -15.72 -6.62
CA ILE A 64 -24.34 -15.75 -5.43
C ILE A 64 -24.63 -14.34 -4.94
N GLY A 65 -25.71 -14.15 -4.16
CA GLY A 65 -26.03 -12.87 -3.54
C GLY A 65 -25.04 -12.51 -2.41
N GLY A 66 -24.51 -11.29 -2.42
CA GLY A 66 -23.73 -10.75 -1.31
C GLY A 66 -24.58 -9.81 -0.47
N ILE A 67 -24.76 -10.09 0.81
CA ILE A 67 -25.48 -9.24 1.77
C ILE A 67 -24.45 -8.55 2.64
N LEU A 68 -24.51 -7.22 2.74
CA LEU A 68 -23.59 -6.43 3.56
C LEU A 68 -24.22 -6.06 4.89
N GLY A 69 -23.45 -6.21 5.94
CA GLY A 69 -23.83 -5.89 7.29
C GLY A 69 -22.63 -5.69 8.22
N CYS A 70 -22.87 -5.58 9.50
CA CYS A 70 -21.81 -5.63 10.51
C CYS A 70 -22.35 -6.21 11.84
N GLU A 71 -21.48 -6.81 12.64
CA GLU A 71 -21.73 -6.98 14.07
C GLU A 71 -21.30 -5.69 14.77
N LEU A 72 -22.24 -4.94 15.33
CA LEU A 72 -22.01 -3.63 15.94
C LEU A 72 -21.82 -3.76 17.45
N THR A 73 -20.79 -3.11 18.01
CA THR A 73 -20.67 -2.97 19.47
C THR A 73 -21.59 -1.86 19.96
N LEU A 74 -22.63 -2.26 20.71
CA LEU A 74 -23.60 -1.37 21.31
C LEU A 74 -23.30 -1.21 22.82
N GLU A 75 -23.31 0.02 23.32
CA GLU A 75 -23.22 0.30 24.76
C GLU A 75 -24.59 0.49 25.36
N VAL A 76 -24.95 -0.38 26.32
CA VAL A 76 -26.18 -0.30 27.08
C VAL A 76 -25.84 -0.31 28.57
N ASP A 77 -26.27 0.68 29.33
CA ASP A 77 -26.03 0.84 30.77
C ASP A 77 -24.51 0.76 31.12
N GLY A 78 -23.64 1.33 30.25
CA GLY A 78 -22.19 1.30 30.40
C GLY A 78 -21.53 -0.07 30.11
N THR A 79 -22.30 -1.06 29.62
CA THR A 79 -21.82 -2.39 29.28
C THR A 79 -21.82 -2.57 27.76
N PRO A 80 -20.66 -2.98 27.15
CA PRO A 80 -20.64 -3.30 25.74
C PRO A 80 -21.37 -4.61 25.47
N THR A 81 -22.19 -4.61 24.41
CA THR A 81 -22.96 -5.74 23.90
C THR A 81 -22.94 -5.73 22.38
N HIS A 82 -23.43 -6.80 21.74
CA HIS A 82 -23.38 -6.94 20.29
C HIS A 82 -24.78 -6.93 19.66
N LEU A 83 -24.86 -6.44 18.41
CA LEU A 83 -26.05 -6.47 17.58
C LEU A 83 -25.65 -6.67 16.12
N VAL A 84 -26.26 -7.63 15.42
CA VAL A 84 -25.98 -7.84 13.99
C VAL A 84 -26.93 -7.00 13.16
N LEU A 85 -26.39 -6.22 12.25
CA LEU A 85 -27.10 -5.31 11.37
C LEU A 85 -26.90 -5.72 9.92
N LEU A 86 -27.98 -5.83 9.14
CA LEU A 86 -27.98 -6.17 7.72
C LEU A 86 -28.58 -5.02 6.91
N ALA A 87 -27.94 -4.59 5.84
CA ALA A 87 -28.42 -3.54 4.96
C ALA A 87 -29.58 -4.04 4.06
N GLU A 88 -30.81 -3.58 4.28
CA GLU A 88 -31.91 -3.84 3.34
C GLU A 88 -31.85 -2.95 2.10
N SER A 89 -31.36 -1.71 2.27
CA SER A 89 -31.38 -0.67 1.26
C SER A 89 -30.08 0.14 1.23
N ARG A 90 -29.94 1.04 0.25
CA ARG A 90 -28.84 2.02 0.22
C ARG A 90 -28.79 2.90 1.47
N THR A 91 -29.96 3.31 1.98
CA THR A 91 -30.08 4.08 3.23
C THR A 91 -29.59 3.26 4.41
N GLY A 92 -30.03 1.98 4.53
CA GLY A 92 -29.58 1.10 5.60
C GLY A 92 -28.07 0.87 5.60
N TYR A 93 -27.47 0.67 4.42
CA TYR A 93 -26.01 0.57 4.30
C TYR A 93 -25.31 1.86 4.77
N GLY A 94 -25.79 3.04 4.35
CA GLY A 94 -25.25 4.32 4.77
C GLY A 94 -25.38 4.56 6.28
N ASN A 95 -26.47 4.08 6.86
CA ASN A 95 -26.68 4.12 8.30
C ASN A 95 -25.70 3.19 9.06
N ILE A 96 -25.48 1.97 8.59
CA ILE A 96 -24.46 1.06 9.16
C ILE A 96 -23.07 1.70 9.09
N ALA A 97 -22.66 2.23 7.94
CA ALA A 97 -21.39 2.89 7.78
C ALA A 97 -21.24 4.12 8.70
N SER A 98 -22.34 4.87 8.91
CA SER A 98 -22.39 6.02 9.82
C SER A 98 -22.28 5.59 11.28
N LEU A 99 -22.95 4.50 11.69
CA LEU A 99 -22.86 3.93 13.04
C LEU A 99 -21.43 3.50 13.36
N ILE A 100 -20.77 2.76 12.45
CA ILE A 100 -19.37 2.37 12.62
C ILE A 100 -18.48 3.61 12.73
N THR A 101 -18.71 4.62 11.89
CA THR A 101 -17.95 5.88 11.92
C THR A 101 -18.10 6.54 13.30
N ARG A 102 -19.33 6.69 13.82
CA ARG A 102 -19.56 7.25 15.14
C ARG A 102 -18.88 6.43 16.24
N GLY A 103 -19.07 5.10 16.20
CA GLY A 103 -18.42 4.22 17.17
C GLY A 103 -16.91 4.41 17.22
N ARG A 104 -16.26 4.62 16.09
CA ARG A 104 -14.80 4.78 16.00
C ARG A 104 -14.31 6.20 16.25
N MET A 105 -15.06 7.22 15.83
CA MET A 105 -14.67 8.63 15.98
C MET A 105 -14.91 9.17 17.38
N ASP A 106 -15.98 8.72 18.04
CA ASP A 106 -16.42 9.26 19.32
C ASP A 106 -15.79 8.49 20.52
N ASN A 107 -15.01 7.44 20.27
CA ASN A 107 -14.41 6.60 21.31
C ASN A 107 -12.89 6.43 21.12
N PRO A 108 -12.17 5.99 22.16
CA PRO A 108 -10.76 5.66 22.07
C PRO A 108 -10.48 4.61 21.00
N ARG A 109 -9.38 4.76 20.28
CA ARG A 109 -8.99 3.80 19.24
C ARG A 109 -8.90 2.37 19.77
N GLY A 110 -9.54 1.43 19.07
CA GLY A 110 -9.58 0.03 19.45
C GLY A 110 -10.72 -0.36 20.42
N SER A 111 -11.59 0.59 20.78
CA SER A 111 -12.76 0.34 21.64
C SER A 111 -14.01 1.05 21.10
N PRO A 112 -14.41 0.76 19.84
CA PRO A 112 -15.58 1.38 19.25
C PRO A 112 -16.84 0.96 19.99
N ARG A 113 -17.79 1.88 20.16
CA ARG A 113 -19.10 1.61 20.74
C ARG A 113 -20.12 2.68 20.36
N VAL A 114 -21.36 2.28 20.24
CA VAL A 114 -22.47 3.13 19.86
C VAL A 114 -23.55 3.09 20.92
N THR A 115 -24.13 4.23 21.28
CA THR A 115 -25.24 4.30 22.24
C THR A 115 -26.57 3.95 21.56
N LEU A 116 -27.59 3.52 22.35
CA LEU A 116 -28.95 3.27 21.87
C LEU A 116 -29.54 4.49 21.16
N ASP A 117 -29.25 5.68 21.63
CA ASP A 117 -29.72 6.95 21.05
C ASP A 117 -29.13 7.22 19.67
N THR A 118 -27.85 6.85 19.48
CA THR A 118 -27.21 6.95 18.16
C THR A 118 -27.75 5.86 17.23
N LEU A 119 -27.99 4.65 17.72
CA LEU A 119 -28.60 3.57 16.95
C LEU A 119 -30.00 3.94 16.47
N ALA A 120 -30.85 4.52 17.35
CA ALA A 120 -32.21 4.94 17.03
C ALA A 120 -32.27 5.91 15.85
N ARG A 121 -31.33 6.85 15.77
CA ARG A 121 -31.25 7.83 14.69
C ARG A 121 -30.81 7.26 13.34
N HIS A 122 -30.33 6.02 13.31
CA HIS A 122 -29.77 5.36 12.14
C HIS A 122 -30.39 3.97 11.87
N ALA A 123 -31.56 3.67 12.42
CA ALA A 123 -32.18 2.35 12.31
C ALA A 123 -32.92 2.11 10.97
N ASP A 124 -33.19 3.16 10.18
CA ASP A 124 -33.96 3.03 8.94
C ASP A 124 -33.20 2.24 7.86
N GLY A 125 -33.93 1.37 7.15
CA GLY A 125 -33.40 0.51 6.10
C GLY A 125 -32.43 -0.58 6.57
N ILE A 126 -32.40 -0.87 7.88
CA ILE A 126 -31.59 -1.91 8.50
C ILE A 126 -32.51 -3.02 9.01
N PHE A 127 -32.14 -4.28 8.79
CA PHE A 127 -32.68 -5.44 9.48
C PHE A 127 -31.71 -5.87 10.58
N ALA A 128 -32.21 -6.06 11.80
CA ALA A 128 -31.38 -6.42 12.95
C ALA A 128 -31.56 -7.86 13.40
N LEU A 129 -30.47 -8.50 13.86
CA LEU A 129 -30.51 -9.77 14.60
C LEU A 129 -29.97 -9.50 16.01
N THR A 130 -30.54 -10.20 17.02
CA THR A 130 -30.20 -9.96 18.43
C THR A 130 -28.75 -10.31 18.82
N GLY A 131 -27.97 -10.84 17.87
CA GLY A 131 -26.54 -11.10 18.02
C GLY A 131 -26.18 -12.43 18.67
N CYS A 132 -24.90 -12.68 18.77
CA CYS A 132 -24.26 -13.84 19.40
C CYS A 132 -24.54 -13.90 20.93
N PRO A 133 -23.99 -14.87 21.72
CA PRO A 133 -24.15 -14.91 23.17
C PRO A 133 -23.79 -13.62 23.91
N GLY A 134 -22.95 -12.78 23.33
CA GLY A 134 -22.62 -11.43 23.81
C GLY A 134 -23.65 -10.35 23.46
N GLY A 135 -24.70 -10.70 22.69
CA GLY A 135 -25.77 -9.76 22.32
C GLY A 135 -26.61 -9.31 23.52
N TRP A 136 -27.27 -8.16 23.38
CA TRP A 136 -27.99 -7.55 24.50
C TRP A 136 -29.08 -8.46 25.08
N VAL A 137 -29.94 -9.06 24.26
CA VAL A 137 -31.01 -9.99 24.69
C VAL A 137 -30.43 -11.30 25.23
N PRO A 138 -29.54 -12.02 24.53
CA PRO A 138 -28.98 -13.26 25.07
C PRO A 138 -28.18 -13.09 26.37
N SER A 139 -27.45 -11.99 26.54
CA SER A 139 -26.65 -11.73 27.74
C SER A 139 -27.50 -11.50 28.98
N ARG A 140 -28.68 -10.85 28.84
CA ARG A 140 -29.67 -10.72 29.93
C ARG A 140 -30.21 -12.09 30.34
N ILE A 141 -30.56 -12.95 29.40
CA ILE A 141 -30.99 -14.33 29.67
C ILE A 141 -29.90 -15.12 30.39
N ALA A 142 -28.65 -14.98 29.94
CA ALA A 142 -27.47 -15.63 30.55
C ALA A 142 -27.28 -15.20 32.03
N ALA A 143 -27.62 -13.94 32.34
CA ALA A 143 -27.59 -13.40 33.71
C ALA A 143 -28.81 -13.80 34.54
N GLY A 144 -29.79 -14.51 33.97
CA GLY A 144 -31.06 -14.89 34.65
C GLY A 144 -32.09 -13.76 34.69
N ASP A 145 -31.86 -12.66 34.00
CA ASP A 145 -32.75 -11.49 33.92
C ASP A 145 -33.69 -11.63 32.71
N LEU A 146 -34.76 -12.40 32.88
CA LEU A 146 -35.71 -12.66 31.80
C LEU A 146 -36.59 -11.43 31.50
N ASP A 147 -36.94 -10.65 32.50
CA ASP A 147 -37.73 -9.43 32.35
C ASP A 147 -36.92 -8.38 31.58
N GLY A 148 -35.66 -8.15 31.94
CA GLY A 148 -34.76 -7.29 31.20
C GLY A 148 -34.47 -7.77 29.77
N ALA A 149 -34.48 -9.07 29.49
CA ALA A 149 -34.41 -9.62 28.16
C ALA A 149 -35.64 -9.32 27.30
N CYS A 150 -36.85 -9.38 27.92
CA CYS A 150 -38.09 -8.99 27.26
C CYS A 150 -38.11 -7.49 26.94
N GLU A 151 -37.67 -6.63 27.88
CA GLU A 151 -37.57 -5.18 27.68
C GLU A 151 -36.58 -4.83 26.59
N ALA A 152 -35.39 -5.48 26.59
CA ALA A 152 -34.38 -5.30 25.56
C ALA A 152 -34.91 -5.68 24.15
N ALA A 153 -35.60 -6.83 24.05
CA ALA A 153 -36.20 -7.28 22.78
C ALA A 153 -37.32 -6.36 22.29
N ALA A 154 -38.18 -5.87 23.21
CA ALA A 154 -39.23 -4.92 22.89
C ALA A 154 -38.64 -3.56 22.44
N THR A 155 -37.62 -3.06 23.12
CA THR A 155 -36.90 -1.83 22.71
C THR A 155 -36.31 -1.96 21.31
N LEU A 156 -35.64 -3.08 21.00
CA LEU A 156 -35.11 -3.31 19.66
C LEU A 156 -36.25 -3.46 18.62
N LEU A 157 -37.37 -4.08 18.97
CA LEU A 157 -38.52 -4.22 18.08
C LEU A 157 -39.08 -2.85 17.69
N ASP A 158 -39.20 -1.95 18.67
CA ASP A 158 -39.69 -0.57 18.45
C ASP A 158 -38.69 0.22 17.59
N LEU A 159 -37.39 0.12 17.90
CA LEU A 159 -36.34 0.83 17.18
C LEU A 159 -36.26 0.43 15.68
N PHE A 160 -36.45 -0.85 15.39
CA PHE A 160 -36.38 -1.35 14.03
C PHE A 160 -37.73 -1.50 13.33
N GLU A 161 -38.81 -1.06 13.95
CA GLU A 161 -40.19 -1.10 13.37
C GLU A 161 -40.54 -2.48 12.78
N GLY A 162 -40.28 -3.55 13.51
CA GLY A 162 -40.50 -4.92 13.05
C GLY A 162 -39.44 -5.52 12.12
N ARG A 163 -38.35 -4.81 11.82
CA ARG A 163 -37.20 -5.35 11.08
C ARG A 163 -36.20 -6.00 12.05
N LEU A 164 -36.68 -6.93 12.87
CA LEU A 164 -35.92 -7.62 13.91
C LEU A 164 -36.17 -9.12 13.86
N ALA A 165 -35.14 -9.91 14.11
CA ALA A 165 -35.24 -11.34 14.38
C ALA A 165 -34.43 -11.73 15.62
N ILE A 166 -34.98 -12.69 16.41
CA ILE A 166 -34.20 -13.32 17.47
C ILE A 166 -33.23 -14.30 16.84
N GLU A 167 -31.92 -14.09 17.03
CA GLU A 167 -30.88 -14.97 16.56
C GLU A 167 -30.68 -16.16 17.50
N VAL A 168 -30.50 -17.37 16.94
CA VAL A 168 -30.21 -18.60 17.66
C VAL A 168 -29.12 -19.41 16.96
N TRP A 169 -28.31 -20.11 17.75
CA TRP A 169 -27.17 -20.88 17.30
C TRP A 169 -26.98 -22.15 18.15
N ASP A 170 -26.21 -23.12 17.70
CA ASP A 170 -25.87 -24.34 18.46
C ASP A 170 -24.46 -24.82 18.04
N HIS A 171 -23.44 -24.48 18.83
CA HIS A 171 -22.05 -24.93 18.70
C HIS A 171 -21.77 -26.18 19.58
N HIS A 172 -22.79 -26.98 19.92
CA HIS A 172 -22.72 -28.12 20.83
C HIS A 172 -22.41 -27.75 22.28
N LEU A 173 -22.71 -26.52 22.69
CA LEU A 173 -22.51 -26.06 24.06
C LEU A 173 -23.82 -26.17 24.87
N PRO A 174 -23.78 -26.75 26.08
CA PRO A 174 -24.96 -26.82 26.95
C PRO A 174 -25.52 -25.45 27.31
N GLU A 175 -24.63 -24.45 27.46
CA GLU A 175 -25.01 -23.07 27.81
C GLU A 175 -25.82 -22.43 26.69
N GLU A 176 -25.42 -22.63 25.42
CA GLU A 176 -26.15 -22.09 24.27
C GLU A 176 -27.54 -22.71 24.14
N ARG A 177 -27.64 -24.01 24.35
CA ARG A 177 -28.93 -24.69 24.34
C ARG A 177 -29.85 -24.21 25.44
N ALA A 178 -29.33 -23.83 26.62
CA ALA A 178 -30.07 -23.19 27.68
C ALA A 178 -30.64 -21.84 27.24
N LEU A 179 -29.85 -20.99 26.59
CA LEU A 179 -30.26 -19.71 26.02
C LEU A 179 -31.36 -19.88 24.96
N VAL A 180 -31.17 -20.77 24.01
CA VAL A 180 -32.13 -21.04 22.93
C VAL A 180 -33.51 -21.47 23.44
N ARG A 181 -33.56 -22.21 24.56
CA ARG A 181 -34.82 -22.58 25.21
C ARG A 181 -35.66 -21.37 25.69
N HIS A 182 -35.05 -20.23 25.93
CA HIS A 182 -35.70 -18.97 26.28
C HIS A 182 -35.89 -18.06 25.07
N LEU A 183 -34.93 -18.02 24.16
CA LEU A 183 -34.93 -17.13 22.98
C LEU A 183 -36.08 -17.45 22.00
N ILE A 184 -36.33 -18.74 21.68
CA ILE A 184 -37.40 -19.13 20.75
C ILE A 184 -38.81 -18.81 21.32
N PRO A 185 -39.13 -19.15 22.59
CA PRO A 185 -40.38 -18.70 23.21
C PRO A 185 -40.52 -17.18 23.24
N LEU A 186 -39.47 -16.44 23.56
CA LEU A 186 -39.47 -14.98 23.53
C LEU A 186 -39.84 -14.44 22.14
N ALA A 187 -39.22 -14.97 21.07
CA ALA A 187 -39.57 -14.58 19.71
C ALA A 187 -41.04 -14.81 19.38
N LYS A 188 -41.57 -15.98 19.80
CA LYS A 188 -42.98 -16.33 19.62
C LYS A 188 -43.93 -15.44 20.41
N SER A 189 -43.58 -15.04 21.64
CA SER A 189 -44.38 -14.14 22.46
C SER A 189 -44.45 -12.73 21.90
N LEU A 190 -43.40 -12.27 21.27
CA LEU A 190 -43.33 -10.95 20.65
C LEU A 190 -43.83 -10.95 19.18
N GLY A 191 -44.15 -12.12 18.62
CA GLY A 191 -44.62 -12.26 17.25
C GLY A 191 -43.55 -11.93 16.18
N ILE A 192 -42.26 -12.01 16.52
CA ILE A 192 -41.16 -11.77 15.61
C ILE A 192 -40.50 -13.09 15.18
N PRO A 193 -39.82 -13.11 13.98
CA PRO A 193 -39.14 -14.32 13.55
C PRO A 193 -37.94 -14.63 14.46
N TRP A 194 -37.59 -15.91 14.54
CA TRP A 194 -36.30 -16.34 15.02
C TRP A 194 -35.53 -16.96 13.87
N VAL A 195 -34.21 -16.77 13.83
CA VAL A 195 -33.35 -17.18 12.72
C VAL A 195 -32.15 -17.97 13.24
N VAL A 196 -31.84 -19.05 12.55
CA VAL A 196 -30.62 -19.84 12.81
C VAL A 196 -29.48 -19.21 12.08
N THR A 197 -28.38 -18.97 12.80
CA THR A 197 -27.05 -18.61 12.26
C THR A 197 -25.98 -19.54 12.82
N ASN A 198 -24.75 -19.38 12.42
CA ASN A 198 -23.64 -20.14 12.98
C ASN A 198 -22.49 -19.26 13.51
N ASP A 199 -22.67 -17.93 13.59
CA ASP A 199 -21.62 -17.01 14.08
C ASP A 199 -20.25 -17.39 13.49
N VAL A 200 -20.16 -17.35 12.16
CA VAL A 200 -19.05 -17.96 11.42
C VAL A 200 -17.80 -17.11 11.55
N HIS A 201 -16.68 -17.71 11.97
CA HIS A 201 -15.36 -17.06 12.03
C HIS A 201 -14.32 -17.65 11.07
N TYR A 202 -14.62 -18.78 10.43
CA TYR A 202 -13.77 -19.38 9.42
C TYR A 202 -14.56 -20.24 8.42
N ALA A 203 -14.07 -20.34 7.20
CA ALA A 203 -14.75 -21.09 6.13
C ALA A 203 -14.78 -22.61 6.38
N LEU A 204 -13.71 -23.17 6.91
CA LEU A 204 -13.50 -24.60 7.13
C LEU A 204 -13.08 -24.89 8.57
N PRO A 205 -13.34 -26.10 9.11
CA PRO A 205 -12.92 -26.47 10.47
C PRO A 205 -11.44 -26.29 10.77
N THR A 206 -10.58 -26.42 9.73
CA THR A 206 -9.11 -26.23 9.84
C THR A 206 -8.74 -24.77 10.15
N GLY A 207 -9.59 -23.80 9.85
CA GLY A 207 -9.38 -22.38 10.17
C GLY A 207 -9.32 -22.07 11.67
N ARG A 208 -9.79 -23.00 12.51
CA ARG A 208 -9.72 -22.86 13.96
C ARG A 208 -8.32 -22.55 14.49
N ILE A 209 -7.28 -23.20 13.94
CA ILE A 209 -5.90 -22.99 14.38
C ILE A 209 -5.51 -21.51 14.21
N VAL A 210 -5.86 -20.94 13.08
CA VAL A 210 -5.57 -19.52 12.77
C VAL A 210 -6.39 -18.59 13.69
N HIS A 211 -7.68 -18.90 13.88
CA HIS A 211 -8.55 -18.17 14.78
C HIS A 211 -8.03 -18.17 16.23
N ASP A 212 -7.58 -19.31 16.74
CA ASP A 212 -7.03 -19.44 18.10
C ASP A 212 -5.76 -18.57 18.24
N VAL A 213 -4.91 -18.51 17.20
CA VAL A 213 -3.73 -17.64 17.16
C VAL A 213 -4.11 -16.15 17.13
N LEU A 214 -5.06 -15.76 16.27
CA LEU A 214 -5.53 -14.37 16.17
C LEU A 214 -6.16 -13.92 17.51
N SER A 215 -7.02 -14.75 18.10
CA SER A 215 -7.60 -14.50 19.41
C SER A 215 -6.53 -14.36 20.52
N THR A 216 -5.46 -15.17 20.45
CA THR A 216 -4.35 -15.11 21.40
C THR A 216 -3.56 -13.80 21.24
N LEU A 217 -3.33 -13.34 20.00
CA LEU A 217 -2.71 -12.05 19.71
C LEU A 217 -3.57 -10.88 20.23
N ARG A 218 -4.90 -10.95 20.04
CA ARG A 218 -5.84 -9.94 20.55
C ARG A 218 -5.74 -9.77 22.07
N HIS A 219 -5.52 -10.86 22.79
CA HIS A 219 -5.40 -10.86 24.26
C HIS A 219 -3.94 -10.67 24.74
N GLU A 220 -2.98 -10.48 23.84
CA GLU A 220 -1.54 -10.31 24.15
C GLU A 220 -1.00 -11.44 25.06
N ARG A 221 -1.37 -12.71 24.77
CA ARG A 221 -1.03 -13.89 25.57
C ARG A 221 -0.29 -14.94 24.72
N THR A 222 0.04 -16.06 25.37
CA THR A 222 0.43 -17.31 24.70
C THR A 222 -0.74 -18.29 24.74
N LEU A 223 -0.78 -19.25 23.81
CA LEU A 223 -1.84 -20.27 23.76
C LEU A 223 -2.02 -21.00 25.09
N ASP A 224 -0.92 -21.33 25.79
CA ASP A 224 -0.95 -22.01 27.09
C ASP A 224 -1.64 -21.17 28.19
N THR A 225 -1.66 -19.85 28.07
CA THR A 225 -2.21 -18.94 29.06
C THR A 225 -3.62 -18.45 28.72
N MET A 226 -4.16 -18.82 27.55
CA MET A 226 -5.49 -18.39 27.09
C MET A 226 -6.63 -19.01 27.91
N GLY A 227 -6.52 -20.31 28.27
CA GLY A 227 -7.53 -21.02 29.03
C GLY A 227 -8.93 -20.94 28.37
N ARG A 228 -9.94 -20.54 29.14
CA ARG A 228 -11.34 -20.44 28.68
C ARG A 228 -11.62 -19.26 27.72
N ARG A 229 -10.62 -18.44 27.35
CA ARG A 229 -10.76 -17.38 26.37
C ARG A 229 -10.74 -17.91 24.94
N LEU A 230 -10.21 -19.12 24.74
CA LEU A 230 -10.35 -19.83 23.47
C LEU A 230 -11.73 -20.46 23.36
N ARG A 231 -12.27 -20.52 22.16
CA ARG A 231 -13.53 -21.20 21.88
C ARG A 231 -13.39 -22.70 22.23
N PRO A 232 -14.36 -23.32 22.91
CA PRO A 232 -14.20 -24.66 23.46
C PRO A 232 -14.11 -25.77 22.39
N ASN A 233 -14.66 -25.52 21.20
CA ASN A 233 -14.59 -26.45 20.07
C ASN A 233 -14.41 -25.71 18.72
N GLY A 234 -14.43 -26.42 17.60
CA GLY A 234 -14.20 -25.86 16.25
C GLY A 234 -15.46 -25.66 15.43
N GLU A 235 -16.62 -25.40 16.05
CA GLU A 235 -17.91 -25.40 15.36
C GLU A 235 -18.29 -24.07 14.69
N TRP A 236 -17.48 -23.02 14.78
CA TRP A 236 -17.70 -21.69 14.17
C TRP A 236 -17.26 -21.63 12.69
N TYR A 237 -17.44 -22.73 11.95
CA TYR A 237 -17.17 -22.76 10.50
C TYR A 237 -18.45 -22.69 9.67
N LEU A 238 -18.33 -22.27 8.42
CA LEU A 238 -19.47 -22.15 7.52
C LEU A 238 -20.08 -23.51 7.18
N LYS A 239 -21.33 -23.74 7.62
CA LYS A 239 -22.10 -24.97 7.51
C LYS A 239 -23.24 -24.82 6.50
N GLY A 240 -23.49 -25.91 5.74
CA GLY A 240 -24.63 -25.95 4.82
C GLY A 240 -25.95 -26.42 5.51
N TYR A 241 -27.07 -26.25 4.78
CA TYR A 241 -28.42 -26.63 5.24
C TYR A 241 -28.48 -28.02 5.85
N GLN A 242 -27.93 -29.05 5.20
CA GLN A 242 -28.00 -30.44 5.70
C GLN A 242 -27.29 -30.64 7.04
N GLN A 243 -26.23 -29.91 7.30
CA GLN A 243 -25.48 -29.99 8.56
C GLN A 243 -26.27 -29.33 9.70
N LEU A 244 -26.89 -28.16 9.45
CA LEU A 244 -27.71 -27.44 10.41
C LEU A 244 -29.04 -28.15 10.65
N GLN A 245 -29.73 -28.63 9.61
CA GLN A 245 -30.98 -29.38 9.73
C GLN A 245 -30.88 -30.58 10.68
N ARG A 246 -29.75 -31.28 10.67
CA ARG A 246 -29.53 -32.40 11.62
C ARG A 246 -29.56 -31.96 13.08
N ARG A 247 -29.18 -30.72 13.37
CA ARG A 247 -29.17 -30.13 14.70
C ARG A 247 -30.53 -29.62 15.13
N TRP A 248 -31.23 -28.96 14.20
CA TRP A 248 -32.54 -28.33 14.41
C TRP A 248 -33.70 -29.26 14.06
N ARG A 249 -33.51 -30.56 14.30
CA ARG A 249 -34.56 -31.58 14.02
C ARG A 249 -35.90 -31.22 14.64
N GLY A 250 -36.92 -31.11 13.75
CA GLY A 250 -38.31 -30.89 14.11
C GLY A 250 -38.77 -29.41 14.04
N ASP A 251 -37.88 -28.44 13.87
CA ASP A 251 -38.27 -27.05 13.66
C ASP A 251 -37.35 -26.35 12.64
N ASP A 252 -37.72 -26.41 11.36
CA ASP A 252 -36.99 -25.77 10.26
C ASP A 252 -37.37 -24.28 10.10
N ALA A 253 -38.20 -23.72 10.98
CA ALA A 253 -38.71 -22.35 10.87
C ALA A 253 -37.57 -21.33 10.85
N GLY A 254 -36.57 -21.47 11.75
CA GLY A 254 -35.41 -20.59 11.81
C GLY A 254 -34.48 -20.70 10.64
N LEU A 255 -34.35 -21.89 10.02
CA LEU A 255 -33.55 -22.06 8.79
C LEU A 255 -34.23 -21.40 7.59
N ARG A 256 -35.59 -21.49 7.49
CA ARG A 256 -36.36 -20.80 6.43
C ARG A 256 -36.39 -19.29 6.63
N ALA A 257 -36.38 -18.83 7.87
CA ALA A 257 -36.33 -17.39 8.16
C ALA A 257 -35.11 -16.71 7.56
N SER A 258 -33.95 -17.41 7.51
CA SER A 258 -32.73 -16.86 6.90
C SER A 258 -32.91 -16.47 5.43
N THR A 259 -33.64 -17.26 4.66
CA THR A 259 -33.96 -16.96 3.27
C THR A 259 -34.90 -15.77 3.15
N ALA A 260 -35.94 -15.72 3.98
CA ALA A 260 -36.90 -14.61 3.97
C ALA A 260 -36.26 -13.27 4.36
N ILE A 261 -35.33 -13.27 5.31
CA ILE A 261 -34.55 -12.08 5.69
C ILE A 261 -33.62 -11.68 4.54
N ALA A 262 -32.92 -12.64 3.95
CA ALA A 262 -32.03 -12.39 2.83
C ALA A 262 -32.71 -11.78 1.60
N GLU A 263 -33.96 -12.19 1.32
CA GLU A 263 -34.77 -11.63 0.22
C GLU A 263 -35.12 -10.15 0.44
N ARG A 264 -35.13 -9.68 1.67
CA ARG A 264 -35.34 -8.26 2.01
C ARG A 264 -34.08 -7.42 1.79
N CYS A 265 -32.89 -8.01 1.92
CA CYS A 265 -31.59 -7.34 1.78
C CYS A 265 -31.24 -7.17 0.30
N THR A 266 -31.79 -6.14 -0.34
CA THR A 266 -31.68 -5.92 -1.79
C THR A 266 -30.53 -5.03 -2.19
N PHE A 267 -29.92 -4.32 -1.27
CA PHE A 267 -28.77 -3.43 -1.53
C PHE A 267 -27.60 -4.19 -2.16
N ARG A 268 -26.98 -3.57 -3.15
CA ARG A 268 -25.74 -4.05 -3.78
C ARG A 268 -24.70 -2.96 -3.75
N LEU A 269 -23.43 -3.33 -3.56
CA LEU A 269 -22.32 -2.37 -3.45
C LEU A 269 -22.15 -1.53 -4.74
N GLU A 270 -22.51 -2.07 -5.87
CA GLU A 270 -22.52 -1.38 -7.18
C GLU A 270 -23.53 -0.22 -7.26
N ASP A 271 -24.49 -0.16 -6.32
CA ASP A 271 -25.44 0.95 -6.19
C ASP A 271 -24.77 2.19 -5.55
N LEU A 272 -23.59 2.03 -4.95
CA LEU A 272 -22.77 3.14 -4.51
C LEU A 272 -22.11 3.78 -5.75
N ARG A 273 -22.45 5.04 -6.00
CA ARG A 273 -21.82 5.85 -7.05
C ARG A 273 -21.61 7.25 -6.51
N PRO A 274 -20.65 7.42 -5.59
CA PRO A 274 -20.39 8.71 -4.99
C PRO A 274 -19.91 9.70 -6.07
N SER A 275 -20.41 10.91 -6.02
CA SER A 275 -19.99 11.98 -6.90
C SER A 275 -18.95 12.87 -6.21
N LEU A 276 -18.13 13.54 -7.02
CA LEU A 276 -17.19 14.55 -6.50
C LEU A 276 -17.94 15.78 -6.01
N PRO A 277 -17.37 16.53 -5.05
CA PRO A 277 -17.92 17.80 -4.62
C PRO A 277 -18.02 18.78 -5.79
N THR A 278 -19.09 19.57 -5.80
CA THR A 278 -19.22 20.63 -6.78
C THR A 278 -18.20 21.73 -6.47
N PHE A 279 -17.35 22.04 -7.44
CA PHE A 279 -16.43 23.16 -7.32
C PHE A 279 -17.22 24.48 -7.33
N PRO A 280 -16.97 25.43 -6.39
CA PRO A 280 -17.69 26.69 -6.35
C PRO A 280 -17.29 27.57 -7.54
N LEU A 281 -18.27 27.82 -8.39
CA LEU A 281 -18.12 28.56 -9.66
C LEU A 281 -18.69 29.98 -9.56
N PRO A 282 -18.20 30.91 -10.37
CA PRO A 282 -18.87 32.22 -10.54
C PRO A 282 -20.30 32.02 -11.06
N PRO A 283 -21.26 32.88 -10.67
CA PRO A 283 -22.65 32.79 -11.13
C PRO A 283 -22.76 32.77 -12.65
N GLY A 284 -23.53 31.80 -13.18
CA GLY A 284 -23.81 31.65 -14.62
C GLY A 284 -22.68 31.08 -15.45
N VAL A 285 -21.61 30.56 -14.84
CA VAL A 285 -20.49 29.94 -15.55
C VAL A 285 -20.48 28.44 -15.25
N SER A 286 -20.41 27.60 -16.27
CA SER A 286 -20.27 26.16 -16.11
C SER A 286 -18.82 25.76 -15.74
N ALA A 287 -18.63 24.56 -15.19
CA ALA A 287 -17.30 24.03 -14.86
C ALA A 287 -16.40 23.92 -16.12
N ASP A 288 -16.97 23.49 -17.23
CA ASP A 288 -16.26 23.40 -18.51
C ASP A 288 -15.79 24.75 -19.03
N GLU A 289 -16.64 25.77 -18.97
CA GLU A 289 -16.28 27.13 -19.39
C GLU A 289 -15.22 27.74 -18.48
N TYR A 290 -15.34 27.51 -17.16
CA TYR A 290 -14.37 28.05 -16.21
C TYR A 290 -13.01 27.36 -16.38
N LEU A 291 -12.98 26.05 -16.55
CA LEU A 291 -11.77 25.30 -16.84
C LEU A 291 -11.11 25.79 -18.14
N ALA A 292 -11.89 25.95 -19.21
CA ALA A 292 -11.36 26.43 -20.50
C ALA A 292 -10.72 27.81 -20.37
N ARG A 293 -11.33 28.75 -19.61
CA ARG A 293 -10.78 30.10 -19.35
C ARG A 293 -9.44 30.02 -18.60
N LEU A 294 -9.34 29.17 -17.57
CA LEU A 294 -8.10 28.96 -16.82
C LEU A 294 -6.99 28.35 -17.68
N VAL A 295 -7.35 27.39 -18.52
CA VAL A 295 -6.41 26.77 -19.45
C VAL A 295 -5.93 27.78 -20.50
N GLU A 296 -6.80 28.61 -21.05
CA GLU A 296 -6.40 29.66 -21.98
C GLU A 296 -5.44 30.69 -21.35
N GLN A 297 -5.71 31.08 -20.09
CA GLN A 297 -4.78 31.89 -19.31
C GLN A 297 -3.42 31.20 -19.17
N GLY A 298 -3.42 29.94 -18.76
CA GLY A 298 -2.19 29.15 -18.60
C GLY A 298 -1.42 28.96 -19.90
N MET A 299 -2.09 28.82 -21.04
CA MET A 299 -1.42 28.77 -22.36
C MET A 299 -0.61 30.05 -22.64
N ARG A 300 -1.17 31.22 -22.31
CA ARG A 300 -0.47 32.51 -22.46
C ARG A 300 0.73 32.60 -21.51
N GLU A 301 0.57 32.17 -20.25
CA GLU A 301 1.61 32.23 -19.23
C GLU A 301 2.77 31.25 -19.50
N ARG A 302 2.44 30.03 -19.94
CA ARG A 302 3.42 28.93 -20.10
C ARG A 302 4.13 28.95 -21.46
N TRP A 303 3.38 29.13 -22.54
CA TRP A 303 3.93 29.11 -23.91
C TRP A 303 4.10 30.49 -24.50
N GLY A 304 3.22 31.47 -24.20
CA GLY A 304 3.31 32.82 -24.78
C GLY A 304 3.43 32.76 -26.30
N ASP A 305 4.46 33.39 -26.84
CA ASP A 305 4.72 33.42 -28.29
C ASP A 305 5.15 32.06 -28.89
N ARG A 306 5.51 31.09 -28.07
CA ARG A 306 5.85 29.72 -28.49
C ARG A 306 4.60 28.86 -28.75
N CYS A 307 3.41 29.38 -28.50
CA CYS A 307 2.15 28.67 -28.68
C CYS A 307 1.83 28.51 -30.16
N THR A 308 1.91 27.29 -30.69
CA THR A 308 1.61 26.93 -32.10
C THR A 308 0.22 26.34 -32.25
N ASP A 309 -0.25 26.13 -33.50
CA ASP A 309 -1.53 25.45 -33.76
C ASP A 309 -1.56 24.02 -33.24
N ARG A 310 -0.42 23.33 -33.18
CA ARG A 310 -0.30 22.00 -32.53
C ARG A 310 -0.66 22.08 -31.05
N HIS A 311 -0.22 23.10 -30.33
CA HIS A 311 -0.56 23.31 -28.91
C HIS A 311 -2.06 23.54 -28.74
N ARG A 312 -2.67 24.39 -29.58
CA ARG A 312 -4.11 24.69 -29.55
C ARG A 312 -4.96 23.47 -29.86
N ALA A 313 -4.55 22.68 -30.87
CA ALA A 313 -5.26 21.48 -31.26
C ALA A 313 -5.23 20.42 -30.15
N GLN A 314 -4.08 20.23 -29.49
CA GLN A 314 -3.93 19.29 -28.38
C GLN A 314 -4.80 19.70 -27.19
N VAL A 315 -4.73 20.96 -26.78
CA VAL A 315 -5.56 21.49 -25.67
C VAL A 315 -7.05 21.37 -25.98
N ALA A 316 -7.47 21.67 -27.21
CA ALA A 316 -8.87 21.54 -27.63
C ALA A 316 -9.34 20.07 -27.57
N HIS A 317 -8.52 19.14 -28.00
CA HIS A 317 -8.77 17.69 -27.91
C HIS A 317 -8.94 17.25 -26.45
N GLU A 318 -8.01 17.65 -25.57
CA GLU A 318 -8.07 17.30 -24.15
C GLU A 318 -9.29 17.88 -23.45
N LEU A 319 -9.60 19.16 -23.67
CA LEU A 319 -10.80 19.80 -23.11
C LEU A 319 -12.10 19.15 -23.61
N HIS A 320 -12.13 18.72 -24.88
CA HIS A 320 -13.26 17.97 -25.42
C HIS A 320 -13.46 16.62 -24.68
N THR A 321 -12.39 15.87 -24.49
CA THR A 321 -12.42 14.58 -23.78
C THR A 321 -12.84 14.77 -22.31
N ILE A 322 -12.27 15.77 -21.60
CA ILE A 322 -12.62 16.11 -20.22
C ILE A 322 -14.11 16.45 -20.09
N ARG A 323 -14.65 17.26 -21.03
CA ARG A 323 -16.08 17.62 -21.07
C ARG A 323 -16.97 16.40 -21.29
N ARG A 324 -16.62 15.53 -22.26
CA ARG A 324 -17.41 14.30 -22.56
C ARG A 324 -17.50 13.37 -21.36
N LEU A 325 -16.46 13.30 -20.56
CA LEU A 325 -16.39 12.47 -19.36
C LEU A 325 -16.92 13.17 -18.10
N GLY A 326 -17.33 14.46 -18.18
CA GLY A 326 -17.86 15.20 -17.04
C GLY A 326 -16.83 15.49 -15.93
N LEU A 327 -15.54 15.56 -16.27
CA LEU A 327 -14.44 15.63 -15.30
C LEU A 327 -13.95 17.06 -15.02
N ALA A 328 -14.55 18.11 -15.60
CA ALA A 328 -14.09 19.49 -15.40
C ALA A 328 -14.01 19.88 -13.91
N GLY A 329 -15.00 19.48 -13.10
CA GLY A 329 -15.01 19.72 -11.66
C GLY A 329 -13.80 19.08 -10.94
N TYR A 330 -13.40 17.89 -11.35
CA TYR A 330 -12.23 17.20 -10.82
C TYR A 330 -10.93 17.96 -11.08
N PHE A 331 -10.71 18.42 -12.32
CA PHE A 331 -9.55 19.24 -12.66
C PHE A 331 -9.52 20.57 -11.90
N LEU A 332 -10.67 21.18 -11.68
CA LEU A 332 -10.79 22.42 -10.89
C LEU A 332 -10.45 22.21 -9.41
N ILE A 333 -10.85 21.08 -8.81
CA ILE A 333 -10.48 20.71 -7.44
C ILE A 333 -8.96 20.56 -7.33
N VAL A 334 -8.33 19.83 -8.25
CA VAL A 334 -6.88 19.61 -8.27
C VAL A 334 -6.14 20.96 -8.47
N TRP A 335 -6.61 21.78 -9.41
CA TRP A 335 -6.06 23.12 -9.63
C TRP A 335 -6.15 24.02 -8.39
N ASP A 336 -7.25 23.98 -7.65
CA ASP A 336 -7.44 24.76 -6.42
C ASP A 336 -6.43 24.36 -5.33
N ILE A 337 -6.18 23.05 -5.18
CA ILE A 337 -5.18 22.51 -4.24
C ILE A 337 -3.78 22.99 -4.61
N VAL A 338 -3.40 22.90 -5.89
CA VAL A 338 -2.09 23.35 -6.41
C VAL A 338 -1.95 24.86 -6.27
N ARG A 339 -2.99 25.62 -6.60
CA ARG A 339 -3.02 27.08 -6.42
C ARG A 339 -2.84 27.50 -4.97
N PHE A 340 -3.48 26.78 -4.04
CA PHE A 340 -3.26 27.00 -2.61
C PHE A 340 -1.79 26.78 -2.24
N ALA A 341 -1.20 25.67 -2.66
CA ALA A 341 0.20 25.36 -2.38
C ALA A 341 1.13 26.48 -2.88
N HIS A 342 0.95 26.94 -4.12
CA HIS A 342 1.74 28.05 -4.69
C HIS A 342 1.59 29.34 -3.90
N ARG A 343 0.36 29.68 -3.47
CA ARG A 343 0.11 30.88 -2.64
C ARG A 343 0.80 30.81 -1.29
N GLU A 344 0.85 29.64 -0.67
CA GLU A 344 1.54 29.40 0.61
C GLU A 344 3.06 29.18 0.43
N GLY A 345 3.57 29.31 -0.79
CA GLY A 345 4.99 29.10 -1.08
C GLY A 345 5.44 27.65 -0.89
N VAL A 346 4.53 26.69 -1.02
CA VAL A 346 4.81 25.25 -0.97
C VAL A 346 5.11 24.77 -2.38
N LEU A 347 6.35 24.32 -2.60
CA LEU A 347 6.75 23.77 -3.89
C LEU A 347 6.02 22.44 -4.15
N CYS A 348 5.43 22.32 -5.33
CA CYS A 348 4.72 21.11 -5.74
C CYS A 348 4.97 20.77 -7.21
N GLN A 349 4.78 19.49 -7.53
CA GLN A 349 4.99 18.93 -8.88
C GLN A 349 4.01 17.78 -9.13
N GLY A 350 3.16 17.92 -10.14
CA GLY A 350 2.38 16.81 -10.66
C GLY A 350 3.25 15.82 -11.39
N ARG A 351 3.06 14.54 -11.10
CA ARG A 351 3.86 13.44 -11.67
C ARG A 351 2.98 12.35 -12.30
N GLY A 352 3.62 11.30 -12.79
CA GLY A 352 2.94 10.15 -13.35
C GLY A 352 2.09 10.52 -14.57
N SER A 353 0.84 10.06 -14.59
CA SER A 353 -0.06 10.25 -15.72
C SER A 353 -0.43 11.71 -15.99
N ALA A 354 -0.48 12.56 -14.97
CA ALA A 354 -0.79 14.00 -15.12
C ALA A 354 0.19 14.75 -16.05
N ALA A 355 1.44 14.31 -16.12
CA ALA A 355 2.45 14.90 -17.01
C ALA A 355 2.20 14.66 -18.51
N ASN A 356 1.26 13.76 -18.87
CA ASN A 356 0.85 13.58 -20.28
C ASN A 356 -0.18 14.61 -20.76
N SER A 357 -0.69 15.49 -19.88
CA SER A 357 -1.77 16.42 -20.20
C SER A 357 -1.29 17.86 -20.37
N ALA A 358 -1.58 18.42 -21.53
CA ALA A 358 -1.39 19.84 -21.81
C ALA A 358 -2.29 20.73 -20.94
N VAL A 359 -3.50 20.28 -20.62
CA VAL A 359 -4.41 20.95 -19.68
C VAL A 359 -3.77 20.99 -18.28
N CYS A 360 -3.21 19.89 -17.77
CA CYS A 360 -2.50 19.88 -16.48
C CYS A 360 -1.27 20.81 -16.49
N TYR A 361 -0.54 20.89 -17.61
CA TYR A 361 0.58 21.81 -17.77
C TYR A 361 0.11 23.27 -17.72
N CYS A 362 -0.93 23.63 -18.46
CA CYS A 362 -1.50 25.00 -18.46
C CYS A 362 -2.06 25.41 -17.10
N LEU A 363 -2.67 24.47 -16.36
CA LEU A 363 -3.18 24.71 -15.00
C LEU A 363 -2.08 24.81 -13.93
N GLY A 364 -0.80 24.58 -14.28
CA GLY A 364 0.30 24.59 -13.33
C GLY A 364 0.36 23.35 -12.44
N ILE A 365 -0.43 22.31 -12.72
CA ILE A 365 -0.41 21.03 -11.99
C ILE A 365 0.91 20.30 -12.21
N THR A 366 1.45 20.34 -13.44
CA THR A 366 2.76 19.78 -13.79
C THR A 366 3.66 20.83 -14.44
N ALA A 367 4.97 20.72 -14.23
CA ALA A 367 5.96 21.55 -14.94
C ALA A 367 6.50 20.86 -16.23
N VAL A 368 6.09 19.63 -16.50
CA VAL A 368 6.49 18.89 -17.71
C VAL A 368 5.63 19.31 -18.88
N ASP A 369 6.25 19.82 -19.95
CA ASP A 369 5.57 20.16 -21.22
C ASP A 369 5.37 18.89 -22.05
N PRO A 370 4.12 18.36 -22.14
CA PRO A 370 3.87 17.10 -22.84
C PRO A 370 4.02 17.21 -24.35
N ILE A 371 3.85 18.40 -24.92
CA ILE A 371 3.95 18.62 -26.38
C ILE A 371 5.41 18.64 -26.81
N ARG A 372 6.26 19.29 -26.01
CA ARG A 372 7.73 19.29 -26.22
C ARG A 372 8.33 17.90 -26.12
N LEU A 373 7.83 17.08 -25.19
CA LEU A 373 8.33 15.71 -24.97
C LEU A 373 7.58 14.64 -25.77
N GLU A 374 6.55 15.03 -26.54
CA GLU A 374 5.71 14.14 -27.35
C GLU A 374 5.07 13.01 -26.54
N LEU A 375 4.59 13.35 -25.31
CA LEU A 375 3.94 12.41 -24.43
C LEU A 375 2.51 12.10 -24.91
N LEU A 376 2.05 10.88 -24.62
CA LEU A 376 0.77 10.37 -25.10
C LEU A 376 -0.36 10.68 -24.10
N PHE A 377 -1.29 11.58 -24.47
CA PHE A 377 -2.43 11.98 -23.63
C PHE A 377 -3.36 10.83 -23.28
N GLU A 378 -3.61 9.90 -24.22
CA GLU A 378 -4.53 8.77 -24.05
C GLU A 378 -4.09 7.79 -22.95
N ARG A 379 -2.82 7.83 -22.55
CA ARG A 379 -2.37 7.11 -21.36
C ARG A 379 -2.92 7.72 -20.05
N PHE A 380 -3.18 9.01 -20.03
CA PHE A 380 -3.76 9.71 -18.89
C PHE A 380 -5.28 9.59 -18.90
N LEU A 381 -5.93 9.89 -20.02
CA LEU A 381 -7.39 9.92 -20.16
C LEU A 381 -7.80 9.50 -21.58
N SER A 382 -8.73 8.56 -21.68
CA SER A 382 -9.34 8.13 -22.95
C SER A 382 -10.85 8.03 -22.81
N GLU A 383 -11.58 8.19 -23.91
CA GLU A 383 -13.06 8.13 -23.92
C GLU A 383 -13.62 6.76 -23.52
N GLU A 384 -12.85 5.71 -23.74
CA GLU A 384 -13.22 4.34 -23.37
C GLU A 384 -13.03 4.08 -21.86
N ARG A 385 -12.34 4.97 -21.16
CA ARG A 385 -12.11 4.91 -19.72
C ARG A 385 -13.26 5.61 -19.00
N GLN A 386 -14.08 4.86 -18.29
CA GLN A 386 -15.20 5.40 -17.48
C GLN A 386 -14.77 5.93 -16.11
N GLU A 387 -13.51 5.78 -15.75
CA GLU A 387 -12.94 6.17 -14.45
C GLU A 387 -12.21 7.51 -14.56
N ALA A 388 -12.23 8.29 -13.47
CA ALA A 388 -11.41 9.51 -13.38
C ALA A 388 -9.91 9.15 -13.43
N PRO A 389 -9.08 10.02 -14.03
CA PRO A 389 -7.63 9.79 -14.06
C PRO A 389 -7.03 9.95 -12.66
N ASP A 390 -6.00 9.17 -12.37
CA ASP A 390 -5.22 9.29 -11.13
C ASP A 390 -4.21 10.46 -11.29
N ILE A 391 -4.40 11.52 -10.50
CA ILE A 391 -3.50 12.68 -10.48
C ILE A 391 -2.67 12.64 -9.20
N ASP A 392 -1.39 12.35 -9.36
CA ASP A 392 -0.39 12.36 -8.29
C ASP A 392 0.28 13.72 -8.21
N ILE A 393 0.33 14.33 -7.01
CA ILE A 393 1.02 15.59 -6.77
C ILE A 393 2.01 15.41 -5.62
N ASP A 394 3.29 15.65 -5.90
CA ASP A 394 4.32 15.72 -4.88
C ASP A 394 4.40 17.14 -4.33
N PHE A 395 4.44 17.28 -3.02
CA PHE A 395 4.63 18.53 -2.28
C PHE A 395 5.93 18.51 -1.49
N ALA A 396 6.51 19.65 -1.22
CA ALA A 396 7.59 19.78 -0.25
C ALA A 396 7.15 19.09 1.07
N HIS A 397 7.84 18.02 1.44
CA HIS A 397 7.42 17.08 2.49
C HIS A 397 7.08 17.78 3.81
N ARG A 398 7.88 18.76 4.21
CA ARG A 398 7.72 19.50 5.48
C ARG A 398 6.41 20.31 5.51
N ASP A 399 6.02 20.91 4.39
CA ASP A 399 4.87 21.79 4.30
C ASP A 399 3.59 21.10 3.79
N ARG A 400 3.68 19.82 3.42
CA ARG A 400 2.55 19.03 2.91
C ARG A 400 1.35 19.04 3.84
N GLU A 401 1.57 19.04 5.17
CA GLU A 401 0.47 19.05 6.15
C GLU A 401 -0.45 20.28 5.99
N LYS A 402 0.09 21.44 5.64
CA LYS A 402 -0.71 22.64 5.36
C LYS A 402 -1.72 22.40 4.22
N VAL A 403 -1.27 21.69 3.17
CA VAL A 403 -2.12 21.35 2.03
C VAL A 403 -3.20 20.33 2.41
N LEU A 404 -2.88 19.32 3.21
CA LEU A 404 -3.86 18.35 3.70
C LEU A 404 -4.94 19.03 4.56
N GLN A 405 -4.54 19.91 5.47
CA GLN A 405 -5.49 20.64 6.32
C GLN A 405 -6.35 21.60 5.48
N TYR A 406 -5.79 22.26 4.46
CA TYR A 406 -6.57 23.06 3.52
C TYR A 406 -7.69 22.25 2.84
N VAL A 407 -7.40 21.03 2.41
CA VAL A 407 -8.42 20.17 1.78
C VAL A 407 -9.55 19.86 2.76
N TYR A 408 -9.23 19.54 4.03
CA TYR A 408 -10.25 19.34 5.07
C TYR A 408 -11.07 20.60 5.37
N GLU A 409 -10.45 21.78 5.40
CA GLU A 409 -11.12 23.05 5.65
C GLU A 409 -12.00 23.46 4.46
N ARG A 410 -11.48 23.28 3.26
CA ARG A 410 -12.11 23.70 2.01
C ARG A 410 -13.33 22.86 1.63
N TYR A 411 -13.21 21.54 1.73
CA TYR A 411 -14.24 20.60 1.30
C TYR A 411 -15.05 20.00 2.45
N GLY A 412 -14.62 20.18 3.68
CA GLY A 412 -15.29 19.69 4.90
C GLY A 412 -14.80 18.31 5.32
N ARG A 413 -14.61 18.12 6.64
CA ARG A 413 -14.14 16.86 7.22
C ARG A 413 -15.15 15.70 7.10
N GLU A 414 -16.40 15.99 6.82
CA GLU A 414 -17.43 14.99 6.55
C GLU A 414 -17.39 14.46 5.12
N HIS A 415 -16.72 15.18 4.21
CA HIS A 415 -16.64 14.90 2.78
C HIS A 415 -15.26 14.46 2.31
N ALA A 416 -14.28 14.47 3.20
CA ALA A 416 -12.87 14.28 2.89
C ALA A 416 -12.20 13.35 3.91
N ALA A 417 -11.42 12.38 3.44
CA ALA A 417 -10.58 11.54 4.28
C ALA A 417 -9.40 10.95 3.50
N MET A 418 -8.38 10.51 4.21
CA MET A 418 -7.27 9.76 3.61
C MET A 418 -7.69 8.32 3.33
N VAL A 419 -7.11 7.73 2.30
CA VAL A 419 -7.25 6.31 1.97
C VAL A 419 -6.45 5.47 2.98
N CYS A 420 -6.95 4.29 3.35
CA CYS A 420 -6.17 3.40 4.19
C CYS A 420 -5.14 2.57 3.39
N GLU A 421 -4.24 1.96 4.13
CA GLU A 421 -3.35 0.90 3.69
C GLU A 421 -3.55 -0.28 4.63
N GLN A 422 -3.96 -1.42 4.10
CA GLN A 422 -4.09 -2.66 4.89
C GLN A 422 -2.71 -3.30 5.04
N ILE A 423 -2.14 -3.19 6.22
CA ILE A 423 -0.87 -3.86 6.51
C ILE A 423 -1.15 -5.33 6.79
N THR A 424 -0.75 -6.18 5.87
CA THR A 424 -1.00 -7.62 5.93
C THR A 424 0.19 -8.39 6.49
N TYR A 425 -0.08 -9.59 7.02
CA TYR A 425 0.97 -10.50 7.45
C TYR A 425 1.80 -10.96 6.25
N ARG A 426 3.12 -10.80 6.38
CA ARG A 426 4.14 -11.28 5.45
C ARG A 426 5.09 -12.21 6.20
N GLY A 427 6.03 -12.87 5.52
CA GLY A 427 6.85 -13.92 6.11
C GLY A 427 7.42 -13.57 7.48
N ARG A 428 8.10 -12.44 7.62
CA ARG A 428 8.72 -12.04 8.88
C ARG A 428 7.73 -11.77 10.00
N SER A 429 6.64 -11.05 9.73
CA SER A 429 5.64 -10.74 10.74
C SER A 429 4.82 -11.97 11.14
N ALA A 430 4.44 -12.81 10.17
CA ALA A 430 3.70 -14.04 10.45
C ALA A 430 4.47 -14.99 11.34
N VAL A 431 5.74 -15.24 11.03
CA VAL A 431 6.61 -16.11 11.83
C VAL A 431 6.83 -15.54 13.24
N ARG A 432 7.12 -14.26 13.35
CA ARG A 432 7.38 -13.62 14.65
C ARG A 432 6.17 -13.73 15.57
N ASP A 433 4.99 -13.34 15.07
CA ASP A 433 3.77 -13.32 15.87
C ASP A 433 3.30 -14.76 16.18
N ALA A 434 3.37 -15.70 15.23
CA ALA A 434 3.09 -17.12 15.45
C ALA A 434 4.03 -17.75 16.50
N ALA A 435 5.33 -17.49 16.42
CA ALA A 435 6.30 -17.99 17.38
C ALA A 435 6.03 -17.46 18.81
N ARG A 436 5.71 -16.18 18.94
CA ARG A 436 5.35 -15.59 20.24
C ARG A 436 4.09 -16.20 20.84
N VAL A 437 3.06 -16.40 20.02
CA VAL A 437 1.82 -17.06 20.45
C VAL A 437 2.04 -18.50 20.92
N LEU A 438 2.95 -19.22 20.25
CA LEU A 438 3.37 -20.58 20.64
C LEU A 438 4.28 -20.62 21.87
N GLY A 439 4.62 -19.47 22.45
CA GLY A 439 5.45 -19.38 23.66
C GLY A 439 6.94 -19.56 23.44
N PHE A 440 7.44 -19.35 22.20
CA PHE A 440 8.87 -19.21 21.96
C PHE A 440 9.37 -17.88 22.52
N SER A 441 10.64 -17.84 22.93
CA SER A 441 11.23 -16.60 23.43
C SER A 441 11.29 -15.51 22.35
N VAL A 442 11.34 -14.25 22.77
CA VAL A 442 11.48 -13.10 21.85
C VAL A 442 12.72 -13.28 20.96
N GLN A 443 13.84 -13.73 21.56
CA GLN A 443 15.07 -13.98 20.82
C GLN A 443 14.92 -15.06 19.75
N GLN A 444 14.23 -16.18 20.05
CA GLN A 444 13.94 -17.24 19.09
C GLN A 444 13.04 -16.74 17.96
N ALA A 445 11.98 -15.99 18.31
CA ALA A 445 11.06 -15.40 17.34
C ALA A 445 11.77 -14.41 16.40
N ASP A 446 12.70 -13.60 16.94
CA ASP A 446 13.48 -12.63 16.15
C ASP A 446 14.46 -13.31 15.20
N VAL A 447 15.14 -14.37 15.65
CA VAL A 447 16.03 -15.16 14.79
C VAL A 447 15.23 -15.83 13.67
N LEU A 448 14.11 -16.48 13.98
CA LEU A 448 13.22 -17.07 12.96
C LEU A 448 12.75 -16.01 11.96
N SER A 449 12.34 -14.85 12.44
CA SER A 449 11.90 -13.74 11.59
C SER A 449 13.01 -13.21 10.68
N ALA A 450 14.24 -13.09 11.20
CA ALA A 450 15.40 -12.62 10.41
C ALA A 450 15.76 -13.59 9.28
N LEU A 451 15.58 -14.89 9.50
CA LEU A 451 15.88 -15.97 8.55
C LEU A 451 14.74 -16.25 7.56
N SER A 452 13.55 -15.70 7.80
CA SER A 452 12.34 -15.91 7.00
C SER A 452 12.32 -15.04 5.75
N ASP A 453 11.57 -15.47 4.73
CA ASP A 453 11.29 -14.65 3.55
C ASP A 453 10.64 -13.33 3.96
N ARG A 454 11.10 -12.22 3.35
CA ARG A 454 10.62 -10.90 3.70
C ARG A 454 9.19 -10.64 3.20
N PHE A 455 8.82 -11.22 2.07
CA PHE A 455 7.63 -10.84 1.32
C PHE A 455 6.50 -11.86 1.40
N SER A 456 6.80 -13.17 1.54
CA SER A 456 5.81 -14.24 1.47
C SER A 456 5.79 -15.10 2.75
N ALA A 457 4.64 -15.09 3.44
CA ALA A 457 4.40 -16.01 4.56
C ALA A 457 4.28 -17.47 4.07
N ARG A 458 3.72 -17.67 2.86
CA ARG A 458 3.61 -18.99 2.25
C ARG A 458 4.98 -19.58 1.93
N ALA A 459 5.88 -18.83 1.28
CA ALA A 459 7.25 -19.30 1.05
C ALA A 459 8.00 -19.58 2.36
N THR A 460 7.74 -18.78 3.40
CA THR A 460 8.29 -19.06 4.74
C THR A 460 7.74 -20.34 5.34
N ALA A 461 6.44 -20.61 5.22
CA ALA A 461 5.80 -21.83 5.70
C ALA A 461 6.35 -23.07 4.98
N GLU A 462 6.53 -23.01 3.67
CA GLU A 462 7.16 -24.05 2.86
C GLU A 462 8.60 -24.32 3.34
N ALA A 463 9.40 -23.27 3.52
CA ALA A 463 10.77 -23.41 4.02
C ALA A 463 10.82 -24.03 5.42
N LEU A 464 9.87 -23.72 6.29
CA LEU A 464 9.75 -24.34 7.62
C LEU A 464 9.34 -25.82 7.53
N ARG A 465 8.39 -26.17 6.64
CA ARG A 465 7.97 -27.57 6.40
C ARG A 465 9.11 -28.43 5.88
N MET A 466 9.93 -27.89 4.98
CA MET A 466 11.12 -28.58 4.49
C MET A 466 12.10 -28.94 5.62
N GLY A 467 12.16 -28.14 6.69
CA GLY A 467 12.99 -28.44 7.85
C GLY A 467 12.44 -29.44 8.80
N THR A 468 11.18 -29.77 8.69
CA THR A 468 10.51 -30.77 9.47
C THR A 468 10.21 -32.05 8.65
N ALA A 469 10.41 -31.98 7.32
CA ALA A 469 10.15 -33.11 6.43
C ALA A 469 11.29 -34.14 6.45
N PRO A 470 11.01 -35.46 6.35
CA PRO A 470 12.03 -36.49 6.13
C PRO A 470 12.84 -36.20 4.85
N ALA A 471 14.13 -36.48 4.89
CA ALA A 471 15.05 -36.20 3.77
C ALA A 471 14.59 -36.76 2.41
N ASP A 472 13.83 -37.86 2.42
CA ASP A 472 13.32 -38.55 1.22
C ASP A 472 12.17 -37.74 0.51
N MET A 473 11.43 -36.91 1.23
CA MET A 473 10.42 -36.05 0.61
C MET A 473 11.07 -34.84 -0.10
N LEU A 474 12.15 -34.32 0.45
CA LEU A 474 12.93 -33.23 -0.14
C LEU A 474 13.60 -33.65 -1.45
N ALA A 475 14.11 -34.88 -1.50
CA ALA A 475 14.73 -35.45 -2.70
C ALA A 475 13.72 -35.64 -3.86
N ARG A 476 12.45 -35.95 -3.55
CA ARG A 476 11.41 -36.18 -4.57
C ARG A 476 10.82 -34.89 -5.15
N GLU A 477 10.78 -33.80 -4.40
CA GLU A 477 10.19 -32.54 -4.84
C GLU A 477 11.21 -31.64 -5.59
N TYR A 478 12.50 -31.89 -5.37
CA TYR A 478 13.62 -31.18 -6.02
C TYR A 478 14.50 -32.12 -6.86
N ASP A 479 13.98 -33.30 -7.20
CA ASP A 479 14.64 -34.16 -8.16
C ASP A 479 14.61 -33.51 -9.54
N LEU A 480 15.61 -32.72 -9.79
CA LEU A 480 16.05 -32.31 -11.12
C LEU A 480 16.60 -33.59 -11.79
N ASP A 481 15.68 -34.43 -12.24
CA ASP A 481 16.06 -35.55 -13.09
C ASP A 481 16.58 -34.97 -14.44
N PRO A 482 17.88 -35.04 -14.72
CA PRO A 482 18.44 -34.57 -15.98
C PRO A 482 17.98 -35.38 -17.19
N GLN A 483 17.15 -36.42 -16.99
CA GLN A 483 16.75 -37.38 -18.03
C GLN A 483 15.21 -37.45 -18.27
N SER A 484 14.38 -36.60 -17.69
CA SER A 484 12.96 -36.58 -18.07
C SER A 484 12.74 -35.81 -19.39
N ASP A 485 13.03 -36.49 -20.49
CA ASP A 485 12.48 -36.18 -21.82
C ASP A 485 10.94 -36.32 -21.79
N ARG A 486 10.23 -35.33 -21.32
CA ARG A 486 8.81 -35.14 -21.59
C ARG A 486 8.66 -34.06 -22.65
N PRO A 487 8.27 -34.44 -23.89
CA PRO A 487 8.01 -33.47 -24.93
C PRO A 487 6.70 -32.73 -24.60
N GLY A 488 6.72 -31.41 -24.57
CA GLY A 488 5.55 -30.60 -24.89
C GLY A 488 4.81 -29.86 -23.80
N ILE A 489 5.49 -29.34 -22.78
CA ILE A 489 4.93 -28.25 -21.96
C ILE A 489 5.77 -26.99 -22.24
N PRO A 490 5.17 -25.91 -22.79
CA PRO A 490 5.91 -24.68 -22.99
C PRO A 490 6.40 -24.14 -21.63
N ASP A 491 7.62 -23.60 -21.61
CA ASP A 491 8.26 -22.93 -20.49
C ASP A 491 7.27 -21.98 -19.77
N ASP A 492 6.80 -22.35 -18.57
CA ASP A 492 6.00 -21.48 -17.73
C ASP A 492 6.92 -20.42 -17.09
N PRO A 493 6.75 -19.13 -17.40
CA PRO A 493 7.58 -18.06 -16.83
C PRO A 493 7.56 -18.02 -15.29
N ARG A 494 6.51 -18.58 -14.66
CA ARG A 494 6.41 -18.67 -13.20
C ARG A 494 7.34 -19.70 -12.61
N ARG A 495 7.55 -20.81 -13.30
CA ARG A 495 8.50 -21.83 -12.85
C ARG A 495 9.92 -21.26 -12.87
N LYS A 496 10.27 -20.48 -13.89
CA LYS A 496 11.54 -19.75 -13.93
C LYS A 496 11.63 -18.67 -12.83
N GLN A 497 10.53 -18.03 -12.48
CA GLN A 497 10.50 -17.01 -11.42
C GLN A 497 10.57 -17.63 -10.01
N GLU A 498 9.97 -18.80 -9.81
CA GLU A 498 10.08 -19.59 -8.58
C GLU A 498 11.48 -20.22 -8.45
N GLU A 499 12.02 -20.76 -9.53
CA GLU A 499 13.42 -21.25 -9.59
C GLU A 499 14.42 -20.10 -9.39
N TRP A 500 14.18 -18.93 -9.96
CA TRP A 500 15.00 -17.73 -9.74
C TRP A 500 14.91 -17.19 -8.30
N SER A 501 13.74 -17.25 -7.69
CA SER A 501 13.56 -16.87 -6.29
C SER A 501 14.29 -17.84 -5.36
N ALA A 502 14.24 -19.11 -5.65
CA ALA A 502 14.97 -20.15 -4.89
C ALA A 502 16.49 -20.06 -5.10
N GLU A 503 16.96 -19.87 -6.34
CA GLU A 503 18.39 -19.68 -6.64
C GLU A 503 18.95 -18.40 -6.02
N ARG A 504 18.18 -17.30 -6.03
CA ARG A 504 18.57 -16.03 -5.42
C ARG A 504 18.62 -16.15 -3.90
N LEU A 505 17.64 -16.82 -3.30
CA LEU A 505 17.61 -17.12 -1.87
C LEU A 505 18.79 -17.98 -1.47
N LEU A 506 19.13 -18.97 -2.29
CA LEU A 506 20.28 -19.87 -2.10
C LEU A 506 21.60 -19.08 -2.25
N ALA A 507 21.73 -18.25 -3.29
CA ALA A 507 22.92 -17.44 -3.54
C ALA A 507 23.14 -16.37 -2.45
N GLU A 508 22.07 -15.76 -1.96
CA GLU A 508 22.10 -14.77 -0.88
C GLU A 508 22.48 -15.44 0.46
N ARG A 509 21.99 -16.64 0.73
CA ARG A 509 22.32 -17.45 1.91
C ARG A 509 23.73 -18.03 1.86
N VAL A 510 24.20 -18.43 0.69
CA VAL A 510 25.60 -18.85 0.47
C VAL A 510 26.54 -17.66 0.66
N GLY A 511 26.19 -16.48 0.14
CA GLY A 511 26.95 -15.25 0.33
C GLY A 511 27.01 -14.78 1.78
N GLN A 512 26.01 -15.10 2.59
CA GLN A 512 25.95 -14.79 4.03
C GLN A 512 26.61 -15.86 4.93
N GLY A 513 27.20 -16.92 4.36
CA GLY A 513 27.83 -18.02 5.12
C GLY A 513 26.84 -18.90 5.87
N MET A 514 25.55 -18.83 5.54
CA MET A 514 24.46 -19.58 6.18
C MET A 514 24.32 -21.02 5.69
N VAL A 515 25.02 -21.40 4.62
CA VAL A 515 25.09 -22.76 4.08
C VAL A 515 26.57 -23.14 4.00
N HIS A 516 27.02 -23.96 4.90
CA HIS A 516 28.29 -24.64 4.72
C HIS A 516 28.15 -25.63 3.57
N GLY A 517 28.87 -25.31 2.49
CA GLY A 517 28.76 -26.01 1.22
C GLY A 517 28.78 -27.50 1.33
N THR A 518 27.71 -28.13 0.89
CA THR A 518 27.78 -29.50 0.38
C THR A 518 28.65 -29.48 -0.88
N GLU A 519 29.38 -30.56 -1.18
CA GLU A 519 30.21 -30.66 -2.41
C GLU A 519 29.47 -30.24 -3.68
N ALA A 520 28.13 -30.39 -3.74
CA ALA A 520 27.29 -29.98 -4.86
C ALA A 520 27.25 -28.46 -5.06
N VAL A 521 27.17 -27.65 -3.98
CA VAL A 521 27.17 -26.19 -4.05
C VAL A 521 28.56 -25.66 -4.44
N SER A 522 29.62 -26.29 -3.97
CA SER A 522 30.98 -25.96 -4.39
C SER A 522 31.20 -26.27 -5.86
N ARG A 523 30.75 -27.43 -6.37
CA ARG A 523 30.79 -27.76 -7.79
C ARG A 523 30.02 -26.80 -8.69
N MET A 524 28.79 -26.46 -8.32
CA MET A 524 27.99 -25.46 -9.07
C MET A 524 28.68 -24.10 -9.12
N ARG A 525 29.35 -23.69 -8.05
CA ARG A 525 30.10 -22.44 -7.98
C ARG A 525 31.34 -22.48 -8.89
N GLU A 526 32.08 -23.57 -8.85
CA GLU A 526 33.25 -23.80 -9.70
C GLU A 526 32.86 -23.89 -11.19
N GLU A 527 31.75 -24.55 -11.52
CA GLU A 527 31.22 -24.64 -12.88
C GLU A 527 30.72 -23.26 -13.39
N LYS A 528 30.03 -22.48 -12.55
CA LYS A 528 29.62 -21.10 -12.89
C LYS A 528 30.82 -20.15 -13.02
N GLU A 529 31.84 -20.26 -12.21
CA GLU A 529 33.08 -19.51 -12.35
C GLU A 529 33.89 -19.95 -13.59
N ALA A 530 33.96 -21.24 -13.89
CA ALA A 530 34.57 -21.78 -15.10
C ALA A 530 33.84 -21.29 -16.36
N HIS A 531 32.49 -21.28 -16.32
CA HIS A 531 31.68 -20.76 -17.43
C HIS A 531 31.80 -19.23 -17.61
N ARG A 532 31.97 -18.47 -16.51
CA ARG A 532 32.28 -17.03 -16.59
C ARG A 532 33.67 -16.76 -17.17
N ARG A 533 34.68 -17.52 -16.75
CA ARG A 533 36.05 -17.42 -17.31
C ARG A 533 36.11 -17.80 -18.78
N SER A 534 35.34 -18.81 -19.19
CA SER A 534 35.26 -19.18 -20.62
C SER A 534 34.61 -18.10 -21.51
N LYS A 535 33.83 -17.18 -20.91
CA LYS A 535 33.21 -16.02 -21.57
C LYS A 535 34.00 -14.69 -21.41
N GLY A 536 35.24 -14.72 -20.90
CA GLY A 536 36.11 -13.55 -20.79
C GLY A 536 35.79 -12.55 -19.66
N TYR A 537 35.04 -12.98 -18.64
CA TYR A 537 34.77 -12.15 -17.46
C TYR A 537 35.84 -12.35 -16.38
N GLU A 538 36.65 -11.32 -16.13
CA GLU A 538 37.54 -11.29 -14.94
C GLU A 538 36.73 -11.06 -13.66
N PRO A 539 37.11 -11.69 -12.53
CA PRO A 539 36.43 -11.47 -11.25
C PRO A 539 36.68 -10.05 -10.75
N PHE A 540 35.61 -9.33 -10.45
CA PHE A 540 35.66 -8.02 -9.83
C PHE A 540 36.41 -8.04 -8.48
N GLY A 541 37.27 -7.05 -8.29
CA GLY A 541 38.23 -6.95 -7.21
C GLY A 541 37.66 -6.97 -5.79
N ASN A 542 38.47 -7.46 -4.93
CA ASN A 542 38.40 -7.97 -3.57
C ASN A 542 37.83 -7.07 -2.43
N ALA A 543 37.21 -5.91 -2.67
CA ALA A 543 36.75 -5.06 -1.56
C ALA A 543 35.52 -5.63 -0.80
N ASN A 544 34.57 -6.26 -1.52
CA ASN A 544 33.41 -6.88 -0.87
C ASN A 544 33.72 -8.24 -0.23
N ALA A 545 34.75 -8.95 -0.73
CA ALA A 545 35.19 -10.20 -0.16
C ALA A 545 35.84 -10.04 1.22
N GLN A 546 36.52 -8.92 1.47
CA GLN A 546 37.13 -8.64 2.79
C GLN A 546 36.09 -8.33 3.87
N VAL A 547 35.05 -7.59 3.56
CA VAL A 547 33.95 -7.33 4.51
C VAL A 547 33.18 -8.60 4.83
N THR A 548 32.92 -9.44 3.82
CA THR A 548 32.25 -10.73 3.99
C THR A 548 33.13 -11.71 4.75
N LEU A 549 34.44 -11.72 4.52
CA LEU A 549 35.40 -12.55 5.26
C LEU A 549 35.55 -12.12 6.72
N GLN A 550 35.53 -10.82 7.03
CA GLN A 550 35.55 -10.32 8.41
C GLN A 550 34.25 -10.65 9.15
N GLN A 551 33.10 -10.57 8.50
CA GLN A 551 31.82 -10.95 9.06
C GLN A 551 31.73 -12.47 9.30
N ASN A 552 32.23 -13.27 8.37
CA ASN A 552 32.32 -14.73 8.49
C ASN A 552 33.34 -15.18 9.56
N ALA A 553 34.43 -14.45 9.76
CA ALA A 553 35.39 -14.71 10.85
C ALA A 553 34.79 -14.40 12.24
N ARG A 554 34.00 -13.31 12.33
CA ARG A 554 33.26 -12.96 13.55
C ARG A 554 32.20 -14.00 13.91
N ASN A 555 31.46 -14.50 12.91
CA ASN A 555 30.44 -15.55 13.07
C ASN A 555 31.08 -16.89 13.44
N ARG A 556 32.25 -17.25 12.89
CA ARG A 556 33.02 -18.45 13.29
C ARG A 556 33.55 -18.36 14.72
N ALA A 557 33.99 -17.17 15.15
CA ALA A 557 34.43 -16.95 16.55
C ALA A 557 33.27 -17.07 17.54
N LEU A 558 32.04 -16.72 17.12
CA LEU A 558 30.83 -16.89 17.93
C LEU A 558 30.40 -18.36 18.00
N ALA A 559 30.45 -19.08 16.89
CA ALA A 559 30.16 -20.51 16.83
C ALA A 559 31.18 -21.36 17.65
N GLY A 560 32.46 -21.05 17.55
CA GLY A 560 33.50 -21.72 18.33
C GLY A 560 33.43 -21.46 19.86
N ARG A 561 32.81 -20.35 20.29
CA ARG A 561 32.54 -20.14 21.73
C ARG A 561 31.34 -20.92 22.26
N LEU A 562 30.42 -21.32 21.39
CA LEU A 562 29.25 -22.15 21.74
C LEU A 562 29.62 -23.65 21.78
N GLU A 563 30.66 -24.09 21.04
CA GLU A 563 31.16 -25.44 21.04
C GLU A 563 32.09 -25.78 22.20
N ALA A 564 32.62 -24.76 22.93
CA ALA A 564 33.59 -24.95 24.03
C ALA A 564 32.96 -25.23 25.41
N GLY A 565 31.67 -25.37 25.55
CA GLY A 565 30.95 -25.70 26.80
C GLY A 565 30.55 -27.16 26.88
N GLY A 566 31.43 -27.99 27.46
CA GLY A 566 31.52 -29.41 27.54
C GLY A 566 30.41 -30.25 28.14
N GLN A 567 30.28 -31.44 27.53
CA GLN A 567 30.06 -32.83 27.98
C GLN A 567 28.90 -33.17 28.97
N PRO A 568 28.37 -34.42 29.04
CA PRO A 568 28.90 -35.69 28.63
C PRO A 568 27.98 -36.73 27.92
N LEU A 569 28.58 -37.70 27.32
CA LEU A 569 28.24 -39.09 26.96
C LEU A 569 26.87 -39.68 27.37
N GLY A 570 26.17 -40.22 26.39
CA GLY A 570 25.17 -41.25 26.59
C GLY A 570 24.19 -41.44 25.43
N THR A 571 24.32 -42.51 24.66
CA THR A 571 23.43 -43.15 23.68
C THR A 571 23.32 -42.50 22.28
N PRO A 572 23.38 -43.24 21.20
CA PRO A 572 23.29 -42.71 19.84
C PRO A 572 21.86 -42.29 19.53
N SER A 573 21.67 -40.99 19.52
CA SER A 573 20.46 -40.35 19.00
C SER A 573 20.41 -40.48 17.47
N PRO A 574 19.24 -40.67 16.84
CA PRO A 574 19.15 -40.75 15.39
C PRO A 574 19.64 -39.46 14.75
N ARG A 575 20.42 -39.58 13.70
CA ARG A 575 20.99 -38.44 12.95
C ARG A 575 19.90 -37.47 12.55
N PRO A 576 20.06 -36.15 12.81
CA PRO A 576 19.10 -35.17 12.35
C PRO A 576 19.08 -35.11 10.80
N PRO A 577 17.92 -34.82 10.19
CA PRO A 577 17.80 -34.71 8.73
C PRO A 577 18.68 -33.58 8.21
N SER A 578 19.47 -33.85 7.20
CA SER A 578 20.33 -32.91 6.51
C SER A 578 19.52 -32.08 5.52
N GLY A 579 19.17 -30.86 5.88
CA GLY A 579 18.47 -29.91 5.00
C GLY A 579 18.56 -28.45 5.48
N LEU A 580 18.32 -27.52 4.56
CA LEU A 580 18.40 -26.07 4.79
C LEU A 580 17.61 -25.61 6.03
N ALA A 581 16.55 -26.29 6.34
CA ALA A 581 15.64 -25.91 7.40
C ALA A 581 16.06 -26.49 8.77
N SER A 582 16.82 -27.55 8.82
CA SER A 582 17.51 -27.95 10.07
C SER A 582 18.44 -26.83 10.54
N THR A 583 18.97 -26.07 9.60
CA THR A 583 19.82 -24.89 9.87
C THR A 583 19.03 -23.72 10.44
N ILE A 584 17.81 -23.44 9.98
CA ILE A 584 16.96 -22.36 10.50
C ILE A 584 16.52 -22.67 11.94
N LEU A 585 16.04 -23.87 12.18
CA LEU A 585 15.59 -24.31 13.50
C LEU A 585 16.76 -24.38 14.48
N SER A 586 17.90 -24.92 14.06
CA SER A 586 19.08 -24.99 14.92
C SER A 586 19.68 -23.61 15.24
N GLN A 587 19.69 -22.68 14.29
CA GLN A 587 20.12 -21.30 14.53
C GLN A 587 19.19 -20.55 15.48
N ALA A 588 17.90 -20.86 15.44
CA ALA A 588 16.92 -20.32 16.39
C ALA A 588 16.94 -21.06 17.74
N GLY A 589 17.78 -22.10 17.90
CA GLY A 589 17.82 -22.90 19.11
C GLY A 589 16.53 -23.67 19.38
N LEU A 590 15.87 -24.15 18.32
CA LEU A 590 14.62 -24.90 18.39
C LEU A 590 14.87 -26.40 18.20
N ASP A 591 14.18 -27.20 19.01
CA ASP A 591 14.15 -28.63 18.84
C ASP A 591 13.20 -29.01 17.69
N PRO A 592 13.66 -29.65 16.60
CA PRO A 592 12.81 -30.12 15.52
C PRO A 592 11.68 -31.06 15.95
N ASN A 593 11.82 -31.74 17.10
CA ASN A 593 10.78 -32.63 17.64
C ASN A 593 9.75 -31.92 18.52
N ASP A 594 9.91 -30.63 18.77
CA ASP A 594 8.92 -29.84 19.52
C ASP A 594 7.62 -29.74 18.70
N ARG A 595 6.50 -30.15 19.30
CA ARG A 595 5.18 -30.13 18.68
C ARG A 595 4.81 -28.72 18.18
N ARG A 596 5.28 -27.67 18.84
CA ARG A 596 5.05 -26.28 18.46
C ARG A 596 5.72 -25.93 17.12
N VAL A 597 6.88 -26.52 16.86
CA VAL A 597 7.60 -26.35 15.58
C VAL A 597 6.83 -26.98 14.42
N HIS A 598 6.15 -28.10 14.66
CA HIS A 598 5.35 -28.78 13.62
C HIS A 598 4.08 -28.01 13.24
N VAL A 599 3.50 -27.25 14.15
CA VAL A 599 2.28 -26.43 13.90
C VAL A 599 2.62 -25.06 13.32
N LEU A 600 3.84 -24.59 13.55
CA LEU A 600 4.29 -23.25 13.13
C LEU A 600 4.09 -22.97 11.62
N PRO A 601 4.41 -23.87 10.68
CA PRO A 601 4.19 -23.65 9.26
C PRO A 601 2.72 -23.43 8.89
N ASP A 602 1.81 -24.21 9.47
CA ASP A 602 0.36 -24.10 9.18
C ASP A 602 -0.21 -22.77 9.68
N ILE A 603 0.24 -22.31 10.85
CA ILE A 603 -0.12 -20.99 11.38
C ILE A 603 0.42 -19.88 10.47
N VAL A 604 1.69 -19.97 10.08
CA VAL A 604 2.34 -18.96 9.23
C VAL A 604 1.66 -18.87 7.86
N GLU A 605 1.29 -20.02 7.27
CA GLU A 605 0.53 -20.05 6.01
C GLU A 605 -0.88 -19.47 6.19
N GLY A 606 -1.56 -19.84 7.27
CA GLY A 606 -2.91 -19.32 7.56
C GLY A 606 -2.96 -17.82 7.82
N LEU A 607 -1.87 -17.21 8.29
CA LEU A 607 -1.72 -15.77 8.44
C LEU A 607 -1.33 -15.06 7.11
N HIS A 608 -1.06 -15.80 6.04
CA HIS A 608 -0.62 -15.20 4.77
C HIS A 608 -1.63 -14.19 4.23
N GLN A 609 -1.21 -12.95 4.07
CA GLN A 609 -2.00 -11.83 3.58
C GLN A 609 -3.19 -11.40 4.48
N ALA A 610 -3.45 -12.07 5.61
CA ALA A 610 -4.47 -11.60 6.54
C ALA A 610 -4.12 -10.18 7.05
N PRO A 611 -5.09 -9.26 7.18
CA PRO A 611 -4.87 -7.94 7.74
C PRO A 611 -4.30 -8.02 9.17
N ARG A 612 -3.24 -7.29 9.43
CA ARG A 612 -2.60 -7.19 10.75
C ARG A 612 -3.04 -5.94 11.49
N HIS A 613 -3.03 -4.84 10.81
CA HIS A 613 -3.56 -3.56 11.26
C HIS A 613 -3.78 -2.63 10.07
N ARG A 614 -4.58 -1.60 10.29
CA ARG A 614 -4.86 -0.55 9.32
C ARG A 614 -3.90 0.62 9.54
N SER A 615 -3.33 1.13 8.44
CA SER A 615 -2.48 2.30 8.38
C SER A 615 -3.05 3.33 7.40
N ILE A 616 -2.35 4.44 7.19
CA ILE A 616 -2.73 5.47 6.23
C ILE A 616 -1.92 5.28 4.95
N HIS A 617 -2.57 5.34 3.79
CA HIS A 617 -1.88 5.46 2.50
C HIS A 617 -1.04 6.75 2.46
N VAL A 618 0.16 6.68 1.88
CA VAL A 618 1.15 7.77 1.94
C VAL A 618 0.67 9.09 1.33
N GLY A 619 -0.30 9.09 0.42
CA GLY A 619 -0.79 10.28 -0.27
C GLY A 619 -2.27 10.29 -0.60
N GLY A 620 -2.91 9.12 -0.68
CA GLY A 620 -4.28 8.98 -1.16
C GLY A 620 -5.30 9.73 -0.33
N PHE A 621 -6.10 10.54 -1.00
CA PHE A 621 -7.17 11.34 -0.43
C PHE A 621 -8.44 11.14 -1.25
N VAL A 622 -9.57 10.94 -0.61
CA VAL A 622 -10.88 10.84 -1.28
C VAL A 622 -11.77 12.00 -0.90
N LEU A 623 -12.58 12.44 -1.87
CA LEU A 623 -13.54 13.53 -1.73
C LEU A 623 -14.89 13.11 -2.29
N THR A 624 -15.99 13.42 -1.56
CA THR A 624 -17.36 13.11 -2.00
C THR A 624 -18.30 14.31 -1.81
N ALA A 625 -19.29 14.45 -2.68
CA ALA A 625 -20.35 15.45 -2.56
C ALA A 625 -21.31 15.11 -1.41
N GLU A 626 -21.57 13.83 -1.19
CA GLU A 626 -22.34 13.32 -0.06
C GLU A 626 -21.43 13.08 1.16
N PRO A 627 -21.96 13.05 2.37
CA PRO A 627 -21.16 12.74 3.55
C PRO A 627 -20.47 11.39 3.39
N LEU A 628 -19.15 11.39 3.42
CA LEU A 628 -18.31 10.21 3.14
C LEU A 628 -18.65 9.02 4.06
N ARG A 629 -19.07 9.30 5.31
CA ARG A 629 -19.53 8.28 6.26
C ARG A 629 -20.74 7.47 5.80
N THR A 630 -21.50 7.93 4.79
CA THR A 630 -22.62 7.17 4.19
C THR A 630 -22.18 6.26 3.05
N VAL A 631 -20.92 6.39 2.62
CA VAL A 631 -20.30 5.59 1.56
C VAL A 631 -19.38 4.54 2.17
N VAL A 632 -18.51 4.96 3.09
CA VAL A 632 -17.51 4.12 3.75
C VAL A 632 -17.28 4.59 5.18
N PRO A 633 -17.09 3.69 6.16
CA PRO A 633 -16.75 4.11 7.52
C PRO A 633 -15.43 4.89 7.57
N ILE A 634 -15.41 5.88 8.46
CA ILE A 634 -14.25 6.73 8.72
C ILE A 634 -13.76 6.47 10.15
N GLU A 635 -12.46 6.46 10.34
CA GLU A 635 -11.84 6.32 11.67
C GLU A 635 -10.73 7.36 11.89
N PRO A 636 -10.38 7.68 13.15
CA PRO A 636 -9.28 8.59 13.44
C PRO A 636 -7.95 7.94 13.06
N ALA A 637 -7.09 8.71 12.40
CA ALA A 637 -5.74 8.29 12.10
C ALA A 637 -4.83 8.33 13.35
N SER A 638 -3.63 7.73 13.28
CA SER A 638 -2.64 7.85 14.35
C SER A 638 -2.06 9.27 14.46
N MET A 639 -2.03 10.01 13.35
CA MET A 639 -1.64 11.41 13.34
C MET A 639 -2.85 12.29 13.70
N PRO A 640 -2.65 13.33 14.55
CA PRO A 640 -3.74 14.23 14.93
C PRO A 640 -4.32 14.95 13.71
N ASN A 641 -5.59 15.29 13.79
CA ASN A 641 -6.32 16.03 12.76
C ASN A 641 -6.43 15.35 11.38
N ARG A 642 -6.19 14.04 11.31
CA ARG A 642 -6.42 13.24 10.10
C ARG A 642 -7.46 12.16 10.34
N THR A 643 -8.21 11.86 9.30
CA THR A 643 -9.16 10.76 9.24
C THR A 643 -8.80 9.81 8.12
N VAL A 644 -9.17 8.55 8.25
CA VAL A 644 -8.89 7.51 7.26
C VAL A 644 -10.15 6.70 7.02
N ILE A 645 -10.42 6.36 5.75
CA ILE A 645 -11.50 5.43 5.39
C ILE A 645 -11.06 3.99 5.61
N GLN A 646 -12.01 3.04 5.70
CA GLN A 646 -11.70 1.62 5.91
C GLN A 646 -11.29 0.88 4.63
N TRP A 647 -11.40 1.49 3.46
CA TRP A 647 -11.04 0.89 2.17
C TRP A 647 -9.63 1.27 1.72
N GLU A 648 -8.94 0.32 1.12
CA GLU A 648 -7.63 0.54 0.51
C GLU A 648 -7.75 0.93 -0.98
N ARG A 649 -6.62 1.21 -1.61
CA ARG A 649 -6.56 1.69 -2.99
C ARG A 649 -7.37 0.85 -3.97
N ASP A 650 -7.25 -0.48 -3.89
CA ASP A 650 -7.86 -1.40 -4.85
C ASP A 650 -9.38 -1.54 -4.66
N ASP A 651 -9.92 -1.04 -3.54
CA ASP A 651 -11.35 -1.02 -3.23
C ASP A 651 -12.08 0.19 -3.81
N LEU A 652 -11.36 1.24 -4.24
CA LEU A 652 -11.97 2.52 -4.65
C LEU A 652 -12.59 2.46 -6.03
N ASP A 653 -11.88 1.89 -7.02
CA ASP A 653 -12.31 1.81 -8.41
C ASP A 653 -13.67 1.06 -8.57
N PRO A 654 -13.89 -0.10 -7.92
CA PRO A 654 -15.15 -0.83 -8.04
C PRO A 654 -16.39 -0.07 -7.59
N VAL A 655 -16.23 0.90 -6.68
CA VAL A 655 -17.31 1.73 -6.12
C VAL A 655 -17.37 3.13 -6.74
N GLY A 656 -16.42 3.47 -7.61
CA GLY A 656 -16.35 4.76 -8.29
C GLY A 656 -15.88 5.93 -7.40
N LEU A 657 -15.14 5.65 -6.31
CA LEU A 657 -14.49 6.67 -5.51
C LEU A 657 -13.23 7.18 -6.21
N VAL A 658 -13.16 8.49 -6.40
CA VAL A 658 -12.00 9.14 -7.02
C VAL A 658 -10.95 9.47 -5.96
N LYS A 659 -9.72 9.03 -6.20
CA LYS A 659 -8.56 9.29 -5.36
C LYS A 659 -7.71 10.42 -5.95
N ILE A 660 -7.20 11.28 -5.09
CA ILE A 660 -6.18 12.29 -5.40
C ILE A 660 -4.96 11.99 -4.52
N ASP A 661 -3.79 11.81 -5.12
CA ASP A 661 -2.58 11.55 -4.35
C ASP A 661 -1.83 12.84 -4.01
N LEU A 662 -1.88 13.21 -2.73
CA LEU A 662 -1.17 14.35 -2.16
C LEU A 662 0.09 13.84 -1.44
N LEU A 663 1.17 13.64 -2.17
CA LEU A 663 2.39 12.98 -1.69
C LEU A 663 3.40 13.96 -1.10
N GLY A 664 4.31 13.48 -0.25
CA GLY A 664 5.42 14.27 0.26
C GLY A 664 6.74 13.82 -0.36
N LEU A 665 7.50 14.74 -0.95
CA LEU A 665 8.80 14.47 -1.52
C LEU A 665 9.87 15.32 -0.82
N GLY A 666 10.84 14.66 -0.15
CA GLY A 666 11.91 15.35 0.59
C GLY A 666 12.75 16.28 -0.28
N MET A 667 13.06 15.85 -1.51
CA MET A 667 13.83 16.68 -2.45
C MET A 667 13.13 18.01 -2.79
N LEU A 668 11.79 18.04 -2.89
CA LEU A 668 11.08 19.31 -3.07
C LEU A 668 11.24 20.25 -1.88
N THR A 669 11.41 19.72 -0.65
CA THR A 669 11.78 20.53 0.51
C THR A 669 13.19 21.11 0.36
N VAL A 670 14.16 20.30 -0.10
CA VAL A 670 15.53 20.77 -0.38
C VAL A 670 15.52 21.87 -1.42
N LEU A 671 14.87 21.65 -2.55
CA LEU A 671 14.77 22.66 -3.63
C LEU A 671 14.11 23.95 -3.13
N GLN A 672 12.98 23.83 -2.40
CA GLN A 672 12.27 24.97 -1.83
C GLN A 672 13.16 25.80 -0.88
N ASP A 673 13.85 25.14 0.03
CA ASP A 673 14.69 25.82 1.00
C ASP A 673 15.95 26.39 0.31
N CYS A 674 16.56 25.68 -0.63
CA CYS A 674 17.67 26.17 -1.43
C CYS A 674 17.31 27.46 -2.18
N LEU A 675 16.13 27.50 -2.85
CA LEU A 675 15.65 28.70 -3.53
C LEU A 675 15.42 29.86 -2.58
N LYS A 676 14.93 29.61 -1.35
CA LYS A 676 14.80 30.64 -0.30
C LYS A 676 16.16 31.17 0.13
N TYR A 677 17.15 30.30 0.33
CA TYR A 677 18.52 30.69 0.68
C TYR A 677 19.17 31.53 -0.43
N ILE A 678 19.05 31.10 -1.70
CA ILE A 678 19.60 31.83 -2.86
C ILE A 678 19.00 33.22 -2.94
N ARG A 679 17.67 33.32 -2.82
CA ARG A 679 17.00 34.62 -2.85
C ARG A 679 17.46 35.54 -1.74
N ALA A 680 17.61 35.00 -0.53
CA ALA A 680 18.00 35.77 0.62
C ALA A 680 19.50 36.13 0.63
N ALA A 681 20.38 35.20 0.22
CA ALA A 681 21.84 35.43 0.21
C ALA A 681 22.31 36.26 -0.99
N ARG A 682 21.72 36.04 -2.17
CA ARG A 682 22.20 36.60 -3.44
C ARG A 682 21.20 37.53 -4.12
N GLY A 683 19.99 37.70 -3.61
CA GLY A 683 18.91 38.50 -4.23
C GLY A 683 18.38 37.94 -5.55
N VAL A 684 18.77 36.71 -5.90
CA VAL A 684 18.41 36.04 -7.17
C VAL A 684 17.14 35.22 -6.99
N THR A 685 16.18 35.35 -7.89
CA THR A 685 14.99 34.50 -7.94
C THR A 685 15.14 33.52 -9.10
N ILE A 686 15.09 32.22 -8.83
CA ILE A 686 15.18 31.16 -9.84
C ILE A 686 13.80 30.52 -10.00
N ASP A 687 13.33 30.43 -11.24
CA ASP A 687 12.18 29.62 -11.62
C ASP A 687 12.67 28.28 -12.17
N LEU A 688 12.37 27.19 -11.45
CA LEU A 688 12.76 25.83 -11.86
C LEU A 688 12.16 25.40 -13.20
N GLY A 689 11.04 25.99 -13.61
CA GLY A 689 10.41 25.74 -14.91
C GLY A 689 11.10 26.46 -16.09
N GLN A 690 12.00 27.42 -15.82
CA GLN A 690 12.71 28.21 -16.80
C GLN A 690 14.23 27.91 -16.85
N LEU A 691 14.68 26.86 -16.14
CA LEU A 691 16.09 26.48 -16.17
C LEU A 691 16.54 26.12 -17.58
N ASP A 692 17.76 26.52 -17.94
CA ASP A 692 18.39 26.08 -19.20
C ASP A 692 18.75 24.61 -19.11
N MET A 693 17.95 23.76 -19.75
CA MET A 693 18.14 22.30 -19.80
C MET A 693 19.25 21.86 -20.77
N THR A 694 20.02 22.80 -21.32
CA THR A 694 21.11 22.52 -22.25
C THR A 694 22.51 22.79 -21.67
N ASP A 695 22.59 23.23 -20.44
CA ASP A 695 23.84 23.56 -19.74
C ASP A 695 24.74 22.34 -19.56
N GLN A 696 25.85 22.31 -20.34
CA GLN A 696 26.77 21.18 -20.38
C GLN A 696 27.60 21.02 -19.09
N ALA A 697 27.80 22.06 -18.29
CA ALA A 697 28.52 21.94 -17.02
C ALA A 697 27.78 21.04 -16.03
N VAL A 698 26.45 21.16 -15.97
CA VAL A 698 25.60 20.28 -15.16
C VAL A 698 25.67 18.82 -15.66
N TYR A 699 25.70 18.62 -17.00
CA TYR A 699 25.83 17.27 -17.56
C TYR A 699 27.23 16.67 -17.35
N ASP A 700 28.27 17.48 -17.27
CA ASP A 700 29.66 17.02 -16.99
C ASP A 700 29.74 16.41 -15.58
N ASP A 701 29.16 17.04 -14.55
CA ASP A 701 29.05 16.48 -13.20
C ASP A 701 28.30 15.14 -13.20
N LEU A 702 27.16 15.07 -13.91
CA LEU A 702 26.40 13.83 -14.06
C LEU A 702 27.18 12.74 -14.76
N CYS A 703 27.94 13.07 -15.84
CA CYS A 703 28.83 12.12 -16.54
C CYS A 703 29.98 11.62 -15.66
N ALA A 704 30.48 12.47 -14.75
CA ALA A 704 31.49 12.09 -13.76
C ALA A 704 30.92 11.24 -12.62
N ALA A 705 29.58 11.02 -12.59
CA ALA A 705 28.85 10.41 -11.48
C ALA A 705 29.06 11.14 -10.13
N ASP A 706 29.29 12.44 -10.19
CA ASP A 706 29.35 13.30 -9.00
C ASP A 706 27.92 13.73 -8.61
N THR A 707 27.19 12.79 -8.01
CA THR A 707 25.73 12.90 -7.81
C THR A 707 25.28 12.65 -6.36
N ILE A 708 26.20 12.80 -5.39
CA ILE A 708 25.82 12.71 -3.97
C ILE A 708 24.82 13.83 -3.65
N GLY A 709 23.64 13.46 -3.13
CA GLY A 709 22.56 14.40 -2.85
C GLY A 709 21.76 14.85 -4.06
N VAL A 710 22.09 14.41 -5.28
CA VAL A 710 21.28 14.66 -6.49
C VAL A 710 20.15 13.65 -6.57
N PHE A 711 18.91 14.14 -6.72
CA PHE A 711 17.71 13.30 -6.72
C PHE A 711 17.80 12.15 -7.73
N GLN A 712 17.40 10.95 -7.31
CA GLN A 712 17.18 9.74 -8.11
C GLN A 712 18.42 9.15 -8.80
N VAL A 713 19.57 9.84 -8.88
CA VAL A 713 20.79 9.38 -9.59
C VAL A 713 21.98 9.12 -8.65
N GLU A 714 21.70 8.98 -7.36
CA GLU A 714 22.70 8.81 -6.31
C GLU A 714 22.91 7.35 -5.83
N SER A 715 22.14 6.39 -6.35
CA SER A 715 22.35 4.98 -6.00
C SER A 715 23.62 4.45 -6.69
N ARG A 716 24.30 3.47 -6.07
CA ARG A 716 25.52 2.85 -6.66
C ARG A 716 25.31 2.35 -8.10
N ALA A 717 24.12 1.83 -8.40
CA ALA A 717 23.80 1.33 -9.74
C ALA A 717 23.69 2.48 -10.75
N GLN A 718 23.08 3.59 -10.38
CA GLN A 718 22.95 4.79 -11.21
C GLN A 718 24.30 5.48 -11.40
N MET A 719 25.04 5.72 -10.31
CA MET A 719 26.40 6.28 -10.39
C MET A 719 27.35 5.44 -11.26
N ASN A 720 27.19 4.11 -11.29
CA ASN A 720 27.97 3.24 -12.17
C ASN A 720 27.50 3.30 -13.63
N THR A 721 26.27 3.69 -13.89
CA THR A 721 25.70 3.78 -15.24
C THR A 721 25.96 5.13 -15.89
N LEU A 722 25.93 6.23 -15.16
CA LEU A 722 26.10 7.60 -15.67
C LEU A 722 27.36 7.80 -16.55
N PRO A 723 28.56 7.34 -16.16
CA PRO A 723 29.77 7.49 -17.00
C PRO A 723 29.69 6.70 -18.31
N ARG A 724 28.87 5.67 -18.38
CA ARG A 724 28.64 4.85 -19.58
C ARG A 724 27.54 5.44 -20.47
N LEU A 725 26.46 5.95 -19.83
CA LEU A 725 25.35 6.62 -20.50
C LEU A 725 25.79 7.95 -21.12
N LYS A 726 26.61 8.71 -20.38
CA LYS A 726 27.11 10.04 -20.77
C LYS A 726 25.96 10.96 -21.19
N PRO A 727 25.07 11.34 -20.24
CA PRO A 727 23.95 12.20 -20.57
C PRO A 727 24.43 13.56 -21.09
N ARG A 728 23.77 14.08 -22.15
CA ARG A 728 24.06 15.38 -22.77
C ARG A 728 22.81 16.18 -23.06
N SER A 729 21.65 15.60 -22.80
CA SER A 729 20.34 16.20 -23.00
C SER A 729 19.37 15.80 -21.90
N PHE A 730 18.31 16.58 -21.75
CA PHE A 730 17.25 16.27 -20.78
C PHE A 730 16.64 14.87 -20.99
N TYR A 731 16.47 14.46 -22.27
CA TYR A 731 15.91 13.14 -22.56
C TYR A 731 16.81 11.97 -22.13
N ASP A 732 18.11 12.19 -22.08
CA ASP A 732 19.06 11.18 -21.56
C ASP A 732 18.81 10.92 -20.06
N LEU A 733 18.40 11.95 -19.29
CA LEU A 733 18.00 11.79 -17.88
C LEU A 733 16.67 11.04 -17.75
N VAL A 734 15.72 11.29 -18.66
CA VAL A 734 14.46 10.55 -18.74
C VAL A 734 14.73 9.05 -18.95
N VAL A 735 15.69 8.73 -19.82
CA VAL A 735 16.12 7.34 -20.07
C VAL A 735 16.85 6.76 -18.85
N GLU A 736 17.77 7.50 -18.19
CA GLU A 736 18.50 7.03 -17.01
C GLU A 736 17.54 6.62 -15.88
N VAL A 737 16.57 7.47 -15.57
CA VAL A 737 15.54 7.20 -14.56
C VAL A 737 14.74 5.93 -14.88
N ALA A 738 14.51 5.65 -16.16
CA ALA A 738 13.79 4.46 -16.60
C ALA A 738 14.66 3.19 -16.60
N LEU A 739 15.96 3.30 -16.91
CA LEU A 739 16.88 2.16 -17.03
C LEU A 739 17.21 1.54 -15.67
N ILE A 740 17.52 2.37 -14.67
CA ILE A 740 18.01 1.91 -13.36
C ILE A 740 16.99 2.20 -12.29
N ARG A 741 16.34 1.15 -11.81
CA ARG A 741 15.25 1.22 -10.83
C ARG A 741 15.51 0.35 -9.60
N PRO A 742 14.93 0.68 -8.42
CA PRO A 742 14.89 -0.25 -7.29
C PRO A 742 14.09 -1.52 -7.67
N GLY A 743 14.71 -2.68 -7.55
CA GLY A 743 14.11 -3.96 -7.92
C GLY A 743 15.11 -4.86 -8.64
N PRO A 744 14.69 -6.01 -9.19
CA PRO A 744 15.59 -6.84 -9.98
C PRO A 744 16.05 -6.07 -11.21
N ILE A 745 17.34 -5.76 -11.23
CA ILE A 745 18.01 -5.14 -12.39
C ILE A 745 17.94 -6.16 -13.53
N GLN A 746 17.27 -5.79 -14.60
CA GLN A 746 17.16 -6.66 -15.75
C GLN A 746 18.30 -6.35 -16.70
N GLY A 747 19.40 -7.06 -16.50
CA GLY A 747 20.62 -6.94 -17.27
C GLY A 747 20.43 -7.07 -18.78
N GLU A 748 19.34 -7.73 -19.21
CA GLU A 748 19.08 -7.97 -20.63
C GLU A 748 18.67 -6.72 -21.42
N MET A 749 18.12 -5.66 -20.78
CA MET A 749 17.73 -4.41 -21.47
C MET A 749 18.75 -3.27 -21.30
N VAL A 750 19.39 -3.17 -20.17
CA VAL A 750 20.40 -2.13 -19.88
C VAL A 750 21.60 -2.28 -20.81
N HIS A 751 22.08 -3.50 -21.00
CA HIS A 751 23.27 -3.75 -21.82
C HIS A 751 23.10 -3.43 -23.31
N PRO A 752 21.99 -3.78 -24.00
CA PRO A 752 21.79 -3.39 -25.40
C PRO A 752 21.73 -1.88 -25.59
N TYR A 753 20.97 -1.16 -24.72
CA TYR A 753 20.87 0.29 -24.83
C TYR A 753 22.23 0.96 -24.68
N LEU A 754 23.01 0.62 -23.66
CA LEU A 754 24.33 1.21 -23.44
C LEU A 754 25.33 0.87 -24.55
N ARG A 755 25.33 -0.37 -25.08
CA ARG A 755 26.20 -0.77 -26.22
C ARG A 755 25.84 -0.03 -27.49
N ARG A 756 24.56 0.13 -27.81
CA ARG A 756 24.10 0.90 -28.97
C ARG A 756 24.43 2.37 -28.82
N ARG A 757 24.31 2.93 -27.64
CA ARG A 757 24.72 4.30 -27.37
C ARG A 757 26.24 4.51 -27.49
N ALA A 758 27.01 3.53 -27.08
CA ALA A 758 28.46 3.54 -27.23
C ALA A 758 28.94 3.26 -28.69
N GLY A 759 28.04 2.86 -29.59
CA GLY A 759 28.35 2.45 -30.95
C GLY A 759 28.95 1.04 -31.05
N GLU A 760 28.88 0.24 -29.96
CA GLU A 760 29.37 -1.14 -29.90
C GLU A 760 28.39 -2.15 -30.52
N GLU A 761 27.13 -1.76 -30.68
CA GLU A 761 26.06 -2.57 -31.25
C GLU A 761 25.24 -1.71 -32.23
N GLU A 762 24.92 -2.28 -33.38
CA GLU A 762 24.12 -1.59 -34.41
C GLU A 762 22.66 -1.44 -33.92
N VAL A 763 22.09 -0.25 -34.19
CA VAL A 763 20.68 0.01 -33.89
C VAL A 763 19.81 -0.64 -34.96
N THR A 764 19.03 -1.63 -34.55
CA THR A 764 18.12 -2.37 -35.42
C THR A 764 16.68 -2.24 -34.97
N TYR A 765 15.76 -2.25 -35.94
CA TYR A 765 14.32 -2.20 -35.70
C TYR A 765 13.66 -3.44 -36.30
N PRO A 766 12.69 -4.09 -35.59
CA PRO A 766 12.04 -5.29 -36.11
C PRO A 766 11.20 -5.04 -37.38
N HIS A 767 10.71 -3.79 -37.58
CA HIS A 767 9.96 -3.38 -38.77
C HIS A 767 9.99 -1.85 -38.92
N PRO A 768 9.99 -1.29 -40.14
CA PRO A 768 10.01 0.16 -40.36
C PRO A 768 8.91 0.94 -39.66
N ALA A 769 7.73 0.35 -39.51
CA ALA A 769 6.59 1.00 -38.81
C ALA A 769 6.86 1.31 -37.33
N VAL A 770 7.79 0.61 -36.69
CA VAL A 770 8.16 0.83 -35.26
C VAL A 770 9.40 1.69 -35.10
N GLU A 771 10.15 1.97 -36.16
CA GLU A 771 11.35 2.82 -36.11
C GLU A 771 11.08 4.20 -35.52
N PRO A 772 10.05 4.97 -35.96
CA PRO A 772 9.81 6.31 -35.43
C PRO A 772 9.58 6.31 -33.91
N ILE A 773 8.98 5.22 -33.37
CA ILE A 773 8.63 5.08 -31.96
C ILE A 773 9.86 4.73 -31.13
N LEU A 774 10.67 3.78 -31.61
CA LEU A 774 11.83 3.26 -30.89
C LEU A 774 13.13 4.00 -31.13
N LYS A 775 13.14 4.96 -32.05
CA LYS A 775 14.35 5.72 -32.45
C LYS A 775 14.97 6.47 -31.28
N ARG A 776 14.12 7.10 -30.44
CA ARG A 776 14.57 7.87 -29.27
C ARG A 776 15.24 6.99 -28.21
N THR A 777 14.94 5.68 -28.21
CA THR A 777 15.49 4.69 -27.29
C THR A 777 16.38 3.67 -27.98
N LEU A 778 16.97 4.03 -29.14
CA LEU A 778 17.94 3.22 -29.90
C LEU A 778 17.42 1.79 -30.18
N GLY A 779 16.13 1.66 -30.52
CA GLY A 779 15.51 0.39 -30.86
C GLY A 779 15.18 -0.50 -29.65
N VAL A 780 15.36 -0.01 -28.42
CA VAL A 780 15.03 -0.73 -27.17
C VAL A 780 13.72 -0.18 -26.60
N PRO A 781 12.67 -0.97 -26.42
CA PRO A 781 11.48 -0.48 -25.75
C PRO A 781 11.75 -0.28 -24.26
N LEU A 782 11.62 0.95 -23.76
CA LEU A 782 11.86 1.32 -22.35
C LEU A 782 10.58 1.82 -21.65
N PHE A 783 9.62 2.36 -22.41
CA PHE A 783 8.45 3.04 -21.87
C PHE A 783 7.14 2.34 -22.25
N GLN A 784 6.18 2.34 -21.31
CA GLN A 784 4.84 1.75 -21.54
C GLN A 784 4.14 2.40 -22.73
N GLU A 785 4.32 3.70 -22.90
CA GLU A 785 3.79 4.49 -24.00
C GLU A 785 4.31 3.99 -25.36
N GLN A 786 5.56 3.55 -25.44
CA GLN A 786 6.11 2.96 -26.66
C GLN A 786 5.39 1.65 -27.03
N GLY A 787 5.05 0.81 -26.05
CA GLY A 787 4.26 -0.40 -26.27
C GLY A 787 2.87 -0.07 -26.85
N MET A 788 2.20 0.97 -26.32
CA MET A 788 0.93 1.46 -26.83
C MET A 788 1.07 2.01 -28.25
N GLN A 789 2.05 2.87 -28.50
CA GLN A 789 2.31 3.45 -29.82
C GLN A 789 2.63 2.38 -30.88
N VAL A 790 3.41 1.34 -30.50
CA VAL A 790 3.70 0.20 -31.36
C VAL A 790 2.41 -0.57 -31.72
N ALA A 791 1.50 -0.80 -30.76
CA ALA A 791 0.23 -1.45 -31.02
C ALA A 791 -0.65 -0.60 -31.97
N ILE A 792 -0.66 0.71 -31.80
CA ILE A 792 -1.40 1.64 -32.69
C ILE A 792 -0.78 1.62 -34.09
N ALA A 793 0.52 1.84 -34.23
CA ALA A 793 1.19 2.00 -35.52
C ALA A 793 1.31 0.68 -36.31
N ALA A 794 1.64 -0.43 -35.64
CA ALA A 794 1.88 -1.72 -36.29
C ALA A 794 0.60 -2.56 -36.46
N ALA A 795 -0.33 -2.52 -35.49
CA ALA A 795 -1.54 -3.36 -35.52
C ALA A 795 -2.84 -2.59 -35.75
N GLY A 796 -2.81 -1.25 -35.83
CA GLY A 796 -3.99 -0.42 -36.06
C GLY A 796 -4.95 -0.38 -34.87
N PHE A 797 -4.45 -0.51 -33.66
CA PHE A 797 -5.25 -0.37 -32.44
C PHE A 797 -5.72 1.07 -32.28
N THR A 798 -6.92 1.24 -31.73
CA THR A 798 -7.33 2.54 -31.19
C THR A 798 -6.51 2.87 -29.94
N PRO A 799 -6.39 4.14 -29.54
CA PRO A 799 -5.71 4.51 -28.32
C PRO A 799 -6.26 3.82 -27.06
N GLY A 800 -7.59 3.62 -26.97
CA GLY A 800 -8.22 2.89 -25.88
C GLY A 800 -7.91 1.40 -25.87
N GLU A 801 -7.89 0.75 -27.05
CA GLU A 801 -7.43 -0.64 -27.17
C GLU A 801 -5.98 -0.81 -26.77
N ALA A 802 -5.12 0.17 -27.06
CA ALA A 802 -3.73 0.19 -26.65
C ALA A 802 -3.58 0.37 -25.12
N ASP A 803 -4.43 1.19 -24.48
CA ASP A 803 -4.48 1.29 -23.00
C ASP A 803 -4.99 -0.01 -22.36
N ASN A 804 -5.98 -0.67 -22.95
CA ASN A 804 -6.45 -1.98 -22.50
C ASN A 804 -5.35 -3.05 -22.59
N LEU A 805 -4.53 -3.04 -23.65
CA LEU A 805 -3.34 -3.90 -23.77
C LEU A 805 -2.39 -3.62 -22.60
N ARG A 806 -2.03 -2.35 -22.35
CA ARG A 806 -1.14 -1.95 -21.28
C ARG A 806 -1.64 -2.42 -19.89
N ARG A 807 -2.94 -2.28 -19.61
CA ARG A 807 -3.55 -2.73 -18.35
C ARG A 807 -3.55 -4.25 -18.22
N ALA A 808 -3.85 -4.97 -19.30
CA ALA A 808 -3.82 -6.43 -19.29
C ALA A 808 -2.41 -6.97 -19.02
N MET A 809 -1.38 -6.28 -19.48
CA MET A 809 0.01 -6.59 -19.21
C MET A 809 0.39 -6.43 -17.73
N GLY A 810 -0.16 -5.43 -17.03
CA GLY A 810 0.12 -5.15 -15.60
C GLY A 810 -0.61 -6.05 -14.59
N HIS A 811 -1.62 -6.83 -15.01
CA HIS A 811 -2.42 -7.65 -14.11
C HIS A 811 -2.10 -9.14 -14.24
N LYS A 812 -1.47 -9.73 -13.22
CA LYS A 812 -1.07 -11.15 -13.13
C LYS A 812 -2.24 -12.17 -13.28
N ARG A 813 -3.50 -11.73 -13.33
CA ARG A 813 -4.71 -12.58 -13.33
C ARG A 813 -5.39 -12.77 -14.69
N SER A 814 -4.88 -12.22 -15.80
CA SER A 814 -5.64 -12.15 -17.05
C SER A 814 -5.00 -12.90 -18.23
N ARG A 815 -4.69 -14.19 -18.10
CA ARG A 815 -4.14 -15.00 -19.20
C ARG A 815 -5.08 -15.09 -20.41
N GLU A 816 -6.38 -15.22 -20.19
CA GLU A 816 -7.37 -15.31 -21.25
C GLU A 816 -7.51 -13.98 -22.00
N ARG A 817 -7.52 -12.86 -21.27
CA ARG A 817 -7.52 -11.52 -21.87
C ARG A 817 -6.25 -11.27 -22.69
N MET A 818 -5.09 -11.67 -22.17
CA MET A 818 -3.82 -11.54 -22.89
C MET A 818 -3.77 -12.38 -24.15
N ALA A 819 -4.31 -13.60 -24.13
CA ALA A 819 -4.40 -14.44 -25.32
C ALA A 819 -5.28 -13.81 -26.41
N ALA A 820 -6.46 -13.28 -26.05
CA ALA A 820 -7.34 -12.59 -26.98
C ALA A 820 -6.71 -11.31 -27.56
N ILE A 821 -6.01 -10.52 -26.72
CA ILE A 821 -5.31 -9.31 -27.18
C ILE A 821 -4.11 -9.67 -28.08
N CYS A 822 -3.38 -10.75 -27.78
CA CYS A 822 -2.30 -11.27 -28.61
C CYS A 822 -2.79 -11.61 -30.02
N GLU A 823 -3.88 -12.37 -30.12
CA GLU A 823 -4.46 -12.76 -31.40
C GLU A 823 -4.90 -11.53 -32.21
N LYS A 824 -5.54 -10.56 -31.55
CA LYS A 824 -5.94 -9.30 -32.17
C LYS A 824 -4.74 -8.49 -32.66
N LEU A 825 -3.66 -8.42 -31.86
CA LEU A 825 -2.44 -7.70 -32.22
C LEU A 825 -1.76 -8.33 -33.45
N ILE A 826 -1.57 -9.66 -33.46
CA ILE A 826 -0.97 -10.38 -34.58
C ILE A 826 -1.83 -10.26 -35.86
N THR A 827 -3.15 -10.38 -35.72
CA THR A 827 -4.09 -10.20 -36.84
C THR A 827 -4.05 -8.78 -37.38
N GLY A 828 -3.98 -7.78 -36.51
CA GLY A 828 -3.83 -6.38 -36.91
C GLY A 828 -2.53 -6.12 -37.69
N MET A 829 -1.42 -6.65 -37.18
CA MET A 829 -0.11 -6.56 -37.85
C MET A 829 -0.12 -7.25 -39.23
N ALA A 830 -0.74 -8.42 -39.33
CA ALA A 830 -0.87 -9.13 -40.62
C ALA A 830 -1.67 -8.30 -41.65
N ARG A 831 -2.76 -7.62 -41.24
CA ARG A 831 -3.52 -6.69 -42.10
C ARG A 831 -2.67 -5.51 -42.60
N ASN A 832 -1.72 -5.06 -41.81
CA ASN A 832 -0.78 -4.00 -42.15
C ASN A 832 0.46 -4.52 -42.90
N GLY A 833 0.43 -5.78 -43.38
CA GLY A 833 1.49 -6.37 -44.20
C GLY A 833 2.73 -6.79 -43.44
N ILE A 834 2.70 -6.89 -42.12
CA ILE A 834 3.83 -7.34 -41.29
C ILE A 834 3.85 -8.88 -41.26
N PRO A 835 4.93 -9.54 -41.63
CA PRO A 835 5.08 -10.99 -41.61
C PRO A 835 4.87 -11.56 -40.18
N GLU A 836 4.30 -12.77 -40.08
CA GLU A 836 3.91 -13.39 -38.82
C GLU A 836 5.11 -13.56 -37.85
N ASP A 837 6.28 -13.93 -38.37
CA ASP A 837 7.51 -14.09 -37.58
C ASP A 837 7.96 -12.76 -36.96
N VAL A 838 7.83 -11.66 -37.71
CA VAL A 838 8.10 -10.30 -37.25
C VAL A 838 7.06 -9.85 -36.25
N ALA A 839 5.77 -10.11 -36.52
CA ALA A 839 4.67 -9.81 -35.61
C ALA A 839 4.83 -10.54 -34.28
N ARG A 840 5.21 -11.81 -34.28
CA ARG A 840 5.53 -12.57 -33.05
C ARG A 840 6.75 -12.02 -32.30
N ARG A 841 7.77 -11.55 -32.99
CA ARG A 841 8.94 -10.90 -32.36
C ARG A 841 8.53 -9.60 -31.68
N ILE A 842 7.75 -8.74 -32.36
CA ILE A 842 7.22 -7.50 -31.77
C ILE A 842 6.35 -7.82 -30.56
N TYR A 843 5.43 -8.79 -30.67
CA TYR A 843 4.61 -9.21 -29.54
C TYR A 843 5.44 -9.70 -28.35
N ASN A 844 6.45 -10.54 -28.58
CA ASN A 844 7.32 -11.04 -27.52
C ASN A 844 8.11 -9.91 -26.84
N GLN A 845 8.55 -8.92 -27.62
CA GLN A 845 9.18 -7.72 -27.06
C GLN A 845 8.19 -6.93 -26.17
N ILE A 846 6.96 -6.69 -26.65
CA ILE A 846 5.92 -6.01 -25.88
C ILE A 846 5.57 -6.82 -24.63
N ASN A 847 5.44 -8.13 -24.71
CA ASN A 847 5.08 -9.00 -23.60
C ASN A 847 6.21 -9.13 -22.56
N ALA A 848 7.45 -9.30 -23.00
CA ALA A 848 8.61 -9.27 -22.09
C ALA A 848 8.76 -7.91 -21.39
N PHE A 849 8.34 -6.86 -22.06
CA PHE A 849 8.33 -5.50 -21.56
C PHE A 849 7.15 -5.19 -20.62
N ALA A 850 6.06 -5.95 -20.72
CA ALA A 850 4.84 -5.77 -19.91
C ALA A 850 5.08 -5.75 -18.41
N ASP A 851 5.95 -6.61 -17.92
CA ASP A 851 6.30 -6.69 -16.50
C ASP A 851 7.25 -5.55 -16.06
N TYR A 852 7.84 -4.79 -17.01
CA TYR A 852 9.00 -3.93 -16.75
C TYR A 852 8.89 -2.52 -17.33
N GLY A 853 7.92 -2.23 -18.19
CA GLY A 853 7.73 -0.94 -18.80
C GLY A 853 7.55 0.17 -17.77
N PHE A 854 8.33 1.26 -17.92
CA PHE A 854 8.23 2.43 -17.05
C PHE A 854 7.35 3.50 -17.72
N PRO A 855 6.57 4.27 -16.97
CA PRO A 855 5.86 5.42 -17.53
C PRO A 855 6.85 6.51 -17.98
N GLU A 856 6.83 6.90 -19.24
CA GLU A 856 7.71 7.96 -19.79
C GLU A 856 7.44 9.29 -19.10
N SER A 857 6.17 9.61 -18.87
CA SER A 857 5.75 10.81 -18.17
C SER A 857 6.24 10.86 -16.71
N HIS A 858 6.27 9.73 -16.02
CA HIS A 858 6.83 9.65 -14.67
C HIS A 858 8.34 9.86 -14.67
N SER A 859 9.04 9.26 -15.65
CA SER A 859 10.48 9.47 -15.87
C SER A 859 10.79 10.93 -16.15
N ALA A 860 10.00 11.59 -17.00
CA ALA A 860 10.16 12.99 -17.35
C ALA A 860 9.97 13.92 -16.13
N SER A 861 8.95 13.65 -15.31
CA SER A 861 8.71 14.41 -14.07
C SER A 861 9.88 14.28 -13.10
N PHE A 862 10.46 13.10 -12.97
CA PHE A 862 11.63 12.87 -12.11
C PHE A 862 12.92 13.43 -12.70
N ALA A 863 13.12 13.32 -14.01
CA ALA A 863 14.27 13.92 -14.69
C ALA A 863 14.34 15.45 -14.50
N LEU A 864 13.18 16.12 -14.41
CA LEU A 864 13.12 17.55 -14.10
C LEU A 864 13.71 17.85 -12.71
N ILE A 865 13.37 17.02 -11.71
CA ILE A 865 13.90 17.18 -10.34
C ILE A 865 15.39 16.78 -10.30
N VAL A 866 15.80 15.74 -11.05
CA VAL A 866 17.24 15.39 -11.23
C VAL A 866 18.02 16.60 -11.71
N TYR A 867 17.58 17.20 -12.83
CA TYR A 867 18.29 18.33 -13.42
C TYR A 867 18.29 19.55 -12.48
N ALA A 868 17.16 19.90 -11.88
CA ALA A 868 17.06 21.01 -10.95
C ALA A 868 17.97 20.83 -9.72
N SER A 869 18.01 19.62 -9.15
CA SER A 869 18.89 19.33 -8.01
C SER A 869 20.38 19.35 -8.39
N ALA A 870 20.74 18.83 -9.57
CA ALA A 870 22.09 18.89 -10.09
C ALA A 870 22.53 20.34 -10.38
N TYR A 871 21.67 21.14 -11.03
CA TYR A 871 21.91 22.56 -11.32
C TYR A 871 22.13 23.38 -10.04
N LEU A 872 21.27 23.25 -9.03
CA LEU A 872 21.40 23.97 -7.78
C LEU A 872 22.63 23.52 -7.00
N ARG A 873 22.96 22.24 -7.01
CA ARG A 873 24.19 21.73 -6.40
C ARG A 873 25.45 22.28 -7.08
N HIS A 874 25.45 22.37 -8.42
CA HIS A 874 26.60 22.91 -9.19
C HIS A 874 26.82 24.39 -8.93
N TYR A 875 25.79 25.23 -9.07
CA TYR A 875 25.93 26.69 -9.02
C TYR A 875 25.76 27.31 -7.63
N TYR A 876 25.08 26.60 -6.70
CA TYR A 876 24.66 27.10 -5.39
C TYR A 876 24.97 26.07 -4.29
N ALA A 877 26.17 25.52 -4.33
CA ALA A 877 26.60 24.43 -3.44
C ALA A 877 26.44 24.75 -1.94
N PRO A 878 26.76 25.93 -1.39
CA PRO A 878 26.53 26.24 0.03
C PRO A 878 25.05 26.23 0.40
N GLU A 879 24.22 26.88 -0.42
CA GLU A 879 22.77 26.96 -0.21
C GLU A 879 22.11 25.60 -0.32
N PHE A 880 22.53 24.80 -1.31
CA PHE A 880 22.05 23.43 -1.49
C PHE A 880 22.47 22.52 -0.31
N THR A 881 23.74 22.66 0.15
CA THR A 881 24.22 21.90 1.29
C THR A 881 23.43 22.19 2.55
N ALA A 882 23.21 23.46 2.89
CA ALA A 882 22.40 23.83 4.05
C ALA A 882 20.95 23.28 3.93
N ALA A 883 20.36 23.36 2.74
CA ALA A 883 19.00 22.88 2.49
C ALA A 883 18.88 21.35 2.65
N ILE A 884 19.83 20.57 2.10
CA ILE A 884 19.78 19.10 2.18
C ILE A 884 20.06 18.59 3.59
N LEU A 885 20.92 19.26 4.35
CA LEU A 885 21.19 18.94 5.74
C LEU A 885 19.98 19.20 6.63
N ASN A 886 19.22 20.28 6.37
CA ASN A 886 17.99 20.60 7.11
C ASN A 886 16.77 19.75 6.70
N ALA A 887 16.82 19.09 5.56
CA ALA A 887 15.77 18.20 5.10
C ALA A 887 15.94 16.75 5.60
N GLN A 888 16.99 16.47 6.38
CA GLN A 888 17.20 15.13 6.95
C GLN A 888 16.08 14.76 7.97
N PRO A 889 15.71 13.46 8.09
CA PRO A 889 16.28 12.30 7.40
C PRO A 889 15.72 12.13 5.98
N MET A 890 16.60 12.12 4.98
CA MET A 890 16.25 11.82 3.59
C MET A 890 17.46 11.29 2.80
N GLY A 891 17.22 10.59 1.70
CA GLY A 891 18.27 10.07 0.82
C GLY A 891 19.00 8.85 1.40
N PHE A 892 20.14 8.53 0.75
CA PHE A 892 20.93 7.33 1.06
C PHE A 892 22.12 7.64 1.98
N TYR A 893 22.40 8.91 2.28
CA TYR A 893 23.61 9.34 2.91
C TYR A 893 23.41 9.88 4.32
N SER A 894 24.36 9.61 5.18
CA SER A 894 24.40 10.23 6.51
C SER A 894 24.78 11.72 6.40
N VAL A 895 24.44 12.49 7.41
CA VAL A 895 24.83 13.90 7.54
C VAL A 895 26.33 14.07 7.36
N GLY A 896 27.14 13.20 7.97
CA GLY A 896 28.61 13.26 7.83
C GLY A 896 29.09 13.06 6.38
N THR A 897 28.45 12.16 5.62
CA THR A 897 28.79 11.94 4.21
C THR A 897 28.51 13.19 3.36
N LEU A 898 27.36 13.83 3.59
CA LEU A 898 26.98 15.06 2.89
C LEU A 898 27.91 16.22 3.20
N ILE A 899 28.34 16.36 4.46
CA ILE A 899 29.31 17.38 4.89
C ILE A 899 30.67 17.15 4.23
N GLU A 900 31.16 15.92 4.21
CA GLU A 900 32.46 15.61 3.60
C GLU A 900 32.40 15.78 2.06
N ASP A 901 31.26 15.52 1.43
CA ASP A 901 31.08 15.81 0.02
C ASP A 901 31.08 17.31 -0.27
N ALA A 902 30.36 18.10 0.51
CA ALA A 902 30.33 19.56 0.40
C ALA A 902 31.74 20.18 0.56
N LYS A 903 32.53 19.71 1.53
CA LYS A 903 33.93 20.16 1.72
C LYS A 903 34.81 19.86 0.51
N ARG A 904 34.63 18.68 -0.14
CA ARG A 904 35.35 18.33 -1.38
C ARG A 904 35.02 19.27 -2.54
N HIS A 905 33.79 19.83 -2.52
CA HIS A 905 33.33 20.83 -3.50
C HIS A 905 33.60 22.28 -3.06
N GLY A 906 34.49 22.48 -2.10
CA GLY A 906 34.95 23.81 -1.67
C GLY A 906 33.99 24.57 -0.76
N VAL A 907 32.96 23.90 -0.24
CA VAL A 907 32.02 24.50 0.71
C VAL A 907 32.68 24.50 2.11
N GLU A 908 32.88 25.68 2.71
CA GLU A 908 33.33 25.81 4.07
C GLU A 908 32.21 25.40 5.03
N VAL A 909 32.44 24.38 5.83
CA VAL A 909 31.48 23.91 6.82
C VAL A 909 32.11 24.10 8.19
N ARG A 910 31.55 25.03 8.98
CA ARG A 910 32.01 25.35 10.32
C ARG A 910 31.41 24.43 11.38
N PRO A 911 32.14 24.16 12.48
CA PRO A 911 31.58 23.41 13.61
C PRO A 911 30.46 24.19 14.32
N VAL A 912 29.69 23.49 15.17
CA VAL A 912 28.71 24.14 16.04
C VAL A 912 29.39 25.16 16.96
N ASP A 913 28.90 26.38 16.98
CA ASP A 913 29.33 27.47 17.84
C ASP A 913 28.13 27.93 18.67
N LEU A 914 28.25 27.85 20.01
CA LEU A 914 27.17 28.19 20.94
C LEU A 914 26.77 29.66 20.88
N THR A 915 27.59 30.52 20.29
CA THR A 915 27.29 31.97 20.18
C THR A 915 26.41 32.31 18.96
N CYS A 916 26.47 31.49 17.90
CA CYS A 916 25.78 31.82 16.62
C CYS A 916 25.00 30.65 16.03
N SER A 917 25.25 29.39 16.42
CA SER A 917 24.53 28.24 15.84
C SER A 917 23.11 28.12 16.37
N ALA A 918 22.18 27.86 15.47
CA ALA A 918 20.79 27.53 15.76
C ALA A 918 20.56 26.00 15.73
N TRP A 919 19.32 25.58 15.87
CA TRP A 919 18.95 24.15 15.73
C TRP A 919 19.14 23.64 14.29
N ASP A 920 18.79 24.47 13.31
CA ASP A 920 18.93 24.15 11.89
C ASP A 920 20.30 24.66 11.38
N HIS A 921 20.84 24.01 10.34
CA HIS A 921 22.02 24.50 9.62
C HIS A 921 21.70 25.84 8.96
N ALA A 922 22.60 26.80 9.10
CA ALA A 922 22.44 28.17 8.60
C ALA A 922 23.58 28.52 7.65
N LEU A 923 23.32 29.51 6.80
CA LEU A 923 24.34 30.14 5.96
C LEU A 923 24.93 31.33 6.72
N GLU A 924 26.27 31.41 6.79
CA GLU A 924 26.99 32.60 7.23
C GLU A 924 27.41 33.39 5.98
N LEU A 925 27.01 34.65 5.93
CA LEU A 925 27.40 35.55 4.86
C LEU A 925 28.78 36.15 5.14
N ALA A 926 29.47 36.58 4.08
CA ALA A 926 30.77 37.28 4.21
C ALA A 926 30.70 38.55 5.10
N SER A 927 29.52 39.15 5.27
CA SER A 927 29.21 40.22 6.19
C SER A 927 29.18 39.81 7.69
N GLY A 928 29.22 38.50 8.00
CA GLY A 928 29.08 37.96 9.34
C GLY A 928 27.61 37.77 9.77
N ASP A 929 26.66 38.10 8.93
CA ASP A 929 25.22 37.85 9.19
C ASP A 929 24.90 36.35 9.05
N VAL A 930 24.10 35.78 9.97
CA VAL A 930 23.66 34.41 9.95
C VAL A 930 22.22 34.36 9.42
N MET A 931 22.01 33.56 8.36
CA MET A 931 20.66 33.38 7.74
C MET A 931 20.05 32.05 8.14
N VAL A 932 18.95 32.11 8.87
CA VAL A 932 18.11 30.97 9.23
C VAL A 932 16.81 31.01 8.43
N PRO A 933 16.39 29.94 7.73
CA PRO A 933 15.24 30.00 6.80
C PRO A 933 13.86 30.01 7.45
N ARG A 934 13.72 30.13 8.75
CA ARG A 934 12.41 30.06 9.40
C ARG A 934 12.02 31.33 10.14
N GLY A 935 10.74 31.74 9.95
CA GLY A 935 10.01 32.69 10.77
C GLY A 935 9.85 32.26 12.25
N VAL A 936 10.95 31.92 12.88
CA VAL A 936 11.11 32.03 14.32
C VAL A 936 11.73 33.40 14.49
N GLU A 937 10.96 34.36 15.02
CA GLU A 937 11.53 35.55 15.63
C GLU A 937 12.46 35.10 16.75
N VAL A 938 13.71 34.80 16.40
CA VAL A 938 14.81 34.78 17.35
C VAL A 938 15.09 36.26 17.55
N GLY A 939 14.56 36.80 18.62
CA GLY A 939 14.96 38.10 19.08
C GLY A 939 16.47 38.07 19.41
N ILE A 940 17.28 38.32 18.39
CA ILE A 940 18.71 38.63 18.59
C ILE A 940 18.74 40.00 19.25
N ARG A 941 18.87 40.04 20.58
CA ARG A 941 19.33 41.23 21.28
C ARG A 941 20.74 41.48 20.79
N ARG A 942 20.95 42.43 19.92
CA ARG A 942 22.24 43.03 19.65
C ARG A 942 22.84 43.46 20.97
N GLY A 943 24.09 43.16 21.17
CA GLY A 943 24.88 43.50 22.33
C GLY A 943 24.75 44.99 22.65
N VAL A 944 24.62 45.22 23.92
CA VAL A 944 24.42 46.51 24.55
C VAL A 944 25.69 47.34 24.33
N ASP A 945 25.53 48.46 23.64
CA ASP A 945 26.43 49.60 23.86
C ASP A 945 26.05 50.26 25.20
N ALA A 946 26.99 50.37 26.09
CA ALA A 946 26.89 51.03 27.36
C ALA A 946 26.81 52.57 27.13
N GLY A 947 25.77 53.23 27.60
CA GLY A 947 25.77 54.67 27.64
C GLY A 947 24.44 55.28 27.98
N ALA A 948 24.25 55.60 29.28
CA ALA A 948 23.65 56.77 29.93
C ALA A 948 22.14 57.07 29.87
N GLU A 949 21.58 57.02 31.05
CA GLU A 949 20.68 57.99 31.70
C GLU A 949 19.20 58.16 31.31
N GLY A 950 18.37 57.83 32.30
CA GLY A 950 17.45 58.83 32.81
C GLY A 950 15.95 58.56 32.65
N SER A 951 15.31 58.31 33.80
CA SER A 951 14.04 58.76 34.35
C SER A 951 12.81 57.86 34.27
N VAL A 952 12.45 57.24 35.39
CA VAL A 952 11.36 57.47 36.34
C VAL A 952 9.91 57.23 35.82
N ARG A 953 9.36 56.13 36.21
CA ARG A 953 8.05 55.72 36.87
C ARG A 953 6.75 56.49 36.63
N PRO A 954 5.53 56.06 37.08
CA PRO A 954 5.12 54.83 37.74
C PRO A 954 3.70 54.33 37.39
N ASP A 955 3.35 53.25 38.03
CA ASP A 955 2.09 52.67 38.57
C ASP A 955 1.66 51.37 37.88
N GLY A 956 1.61 50.27 38.54
CA GLY A 956 1.19 49.89 39.88
C GLY A 956 -0.03 48.95 39.79
N ARG A 957 0.13 47.66 39.94
CA ARG A 957 -0.60 46.79 40.84
C ARG A 957 -0.18 45.31 40.67
N ARG A 958 0.10 44.72 41.79
CA ARG A 958 0.25 43.26 42.04
C ARG A 958 -1.10 42.62 42.06
N GLU A 959 -1.18 41.38 41.63
CA GLU A 959 -1.85 40.33 42.39
C GLU A 959 -1.17 38.99 42.15
N THR A 960 -0.90 38.34 43.22
CA THR A 960 -0.32 37.02 43.44
C THR A 960 -1.40 35.98 43.34
N GLU A 961 -1.06 34.81 42.79
CA GLU A 961 -1.40 33.54 43.47
C GLU A 961 -0.56 32.37 42.91
N GLU A 962 -0.05 31.66 43.83
CA GLU A 962 0.71 30.43 43.74
C GLU A 962 -0.14 29.26 43.27
N SER A 963 0.43 28.32 42.51
CA SER A 963 0.45 26.93 42.96
C SER A 963 1.46 26.12 42.18
N GLN A 964 2.29 25.46 42.93
CA GLN A 964 3.23 24.41 42.59
C GLN A 964 2.48 23.19 42.02
N GLU A 965 3.11 22.51 41.06
CA GLU A 965 3.48 21.10 41.20
C GLU A 965 4.16 20.57 39.93
N THR A 966 5.39 20.24 40.08
CA THR A 966 6.15 18.98 39.85
C THR A 966 6.16 18.47 38.41
N GLY A 967 7.34 18.67 37.80
CA GLY A 967 7.82 17.92 36.64
C GLY A 967 8.24 16.52 37.06
N ASP A 968 8.23 15.68 36.19
CA ASP A 968 9.00 14.50 35.90
C ASP A 968 8.12 13.45 35.22
N GLY A 969 8.50 12.99 34.06
CA GLY A 969 7.86 11.86 33.38
C GLY A 969 7.81 11.90 31.87
N ARG A 970 8.26 12.95 31.22
CA ARG A 970 8.17 13.06 29.74
C ARG A 970 9.41 12.64 28.94
N TRP A 971 10.55 12.40 29.60
CA TRP A 971 11.79 12.09 28.88
C TRP A 971 12.08 10.60 28.68
N GLU A 972 11.48 9.71 29.45
CA GLU A 972 11.67 8.26 29.27
C GLU A 972 10.80 7.65 28.17
N ARG A 973 9.64 8.21 27.84
CA ARG A 973 8.79 7.73 26.75
C ARG A 973 9.27 8.08 25.35
N ALA A 974 10.08 9.11 25.20
CA ALA A 974 10.67 9.47 23.91
C ALA A 974 11.86 8.58 23.52
N ARG A 975 12.53 7.95 24.49
CA ARG A 975 13.64 7.01 24.24
C ARG A 975 13.20 5.61 23.84
N SER A 976 11.98 5.21 24.20
CA SER A 976 11.40 3.93 23.81
C SER A 976 10.91 3.94 22.35
N ALA A 977 10.32 5.04 21.88
CA ALA A 977 9.80 5.17 20.53
C ALA A 977 10.90 5.30 19.46
N ALA A 978 12.09 5.77 19.81
CA ALA A 978 13.21 5.91 18.88
C ALA A 978 14.01 4.61 18.63
N ARG A 979 13.76 3.55 19.41
CA ARG A 979 14.41 2.24 19.24
C ARG A 979 13.60 1.24 18.39
N GLU A 980 12.37 1.55 18.04
CA GLU A 980 11.51 0.67 17.21
C GLU A 980 11.55 0.98 15.70
N HIS A 981 12.27 2.01 15.25
CA HIS A 981 12.37 2.41 13.84
C HIS A 981 13.80 2.53 13.30
N ALA A 982 14.77 1.79 13.90
CA ALA A 982 16.09 1.60 13.30
C ALA A 982 16.30 0.17 12.80
#